data_3a4cf5d76987fe729608781b9dc6e01e
#
_entry.id   3a4cf5d76987fe729608781b9dc6e01e
#
_cell.length_a   1.000
_cell.length_b   1.000
_cell.length_c   1.000
_cell.angle_alpha   90.00
_cell.angle_beta   90.00
_cell.angle_gamma   90.00
#
_symmetry.space_group_name_H-M   'P 1'
#
loop_
_entity.id
_entity.type
_entity.pdbx_description
1 polymer ?
#
loop_
_entity_poly.entity_id
_entity_poly.type
_entity_poly.pdbx_seq_one_letter_code
_entity_poly.pdbx_strand_id
1 'polypeptide(L)'
;MPERLPAAITVLKLAGCCLLASVVATALTFPFAGGLGLMSNRASEVVANGSAQLLEGQVPAVSTMVDAKGNTIAWLYSQRRFEVPSDKIANTMKLAIVSIEDKRFADHSGVDWKGTLTGLAGYASGDLDTRGGSTLEQQYVKNYQLLVTAQTDAEKRAAVETTPARKLREIRMALTLDKTFTKSEILTRYLNLVSFGNNAFGVQDAAQTYFGINASDLNWQQAALLAGMVQSTSTLNPYTNPDGALARRNVVLDTMIENLPGEAEALRAAKAEPLGVLPQPNELPRGCIAAGDRAFFCDYVQEYLSRAGISKEQVATGGYLIRTTLDPEVQAPVKAAIDKYASPNLAGISSVMSVIKPGKDAHKVLAMASNRKYGLDLEAGETMRPQPFSLVGDGAGSIFKIFTTAAALDMGMGINAQLDVPPRFQAKGLGSGGAKGCPKETWCVVNAGNYRGSMNVTDALATSPNTAFAKLISQVGVGRAVDMAIKLGLRSYANPGTARDYNPDSNESLADFVKRQNLGSFTLGPIELNALELSNVAATLASGGVWCPPNPIDQLIDRNGNEVAVTTETCDQVVPAGLANTLANAMSKDAVGSGTAAGSAGAAGWDLPMSGKTGTTEAHRSAGFVGFTNRYAAANYIYDDSSSPTDLCSGPLRHCGSGDLYGGNEPSRTWFAAMKPIANNFGEVQLPPTDPRYVDGAPGSRVPSVAGLDVDAARQRLKDAGFQVADQTNSVNSSAKYGEVVGTSPSGQTIPGSIVTIQISNGIPPAPPPPPLPEDGGPPPPVGSQVVEIPGLPPITIPLLAPPPPAPPP
;
A
#
# COMPACT_ATOMS: atom_id res chain seq x y z
N MET A 1 -25.99 -15.74 -104.33
CA MET A 1 -25.96 -15.18 -102.98
C MET A 1 -25.64 -16.30 -101.95
N PRO A 2 -24.38 -16.57 -101.66
CA PRO A 2 -24.04 -17.27 -100.42
C PRO A 2 -22.73 -16.81 -99.76
N GLU A 3 -22.27 -15.55 -99.89
CA GLU A 3 -20.94 -15.14 -99.39
C GLU A 3 -20.97 -14.25 -98.08
N ARG A 4 -22.13 -13.97 -97.49
CA ARG A 4 -22.19 -13.11 -96.30
C ARG A 4 -22.20 -13.87 -94.96
N LEU A 5 -22.40 -15.23 -94.90
CA LEU A 5 -22.41 -15.99 -93.65
C LEU A 5 -21.05 -16.17 -93.00
N PRO A 6 -19.91 -16.35 -93.70
CA PRO A 6 -18.63 -16.50 -93.02
C PRO A 6 -18.12 -15.21 -92.36
N ALA A 7 -18.44 -14.04 -92.91
CA ALA A 7 -18.00 -12.75 -92.30
C ALA A 7 -18.74 -12.50 -91.00
N ALA A 8 -20.02 -12.73 -90.87
CA ALA A 8 -20.84 -12.63 -89.68
C ALA A 8 -20.35 -13.51 -88.52
N ILE A 9 -20.00 -14.77 -88.85
CA ILE A 9 -19.46 -15.73 -87.87
C ILE A 9 -18.08 -15.33 -87.39
N THR A 10 -17.25 -14.74 -88.27
CA THR A 10 -15.92 -14.27 -87.96
C THR A 10 -16.02 -13.03 -87.01
N VAL A 11 -16.93 -12.11 -87.27
CA VAL A 11 -17.20 -10.93 -86.45
C VAL A 11 -17.77 -11.38 -85.06
N LEU A 12 -18.64 -12.35 -85.00
CA LEU A 12 -19.20 -12.95 -83.76
C LEU A 12 -18.07 -13.60 -82.92
N LYS A 13 -17.17 -14.36 -83.60
CA LYS A 13 -16.01 -14.97 -82.94
C LYS A 13 -15.04 -13.91 -82.44
N LEU A 14 -14.78 -12.80 -83.12
CA LEU A 14 -13.93 -11.71 -82.72
C LEU A 14 -14.56 -10.99 -81.59
N ALA A 15 -15.83 -10.68 -81.59
CA ALA A 15 -16.57 -10.11 -80.46
C ALA A 15 -16.55 -10.99 -79.24
N GLY A 16 -16.70 -12.29 -79.39
CA GLY A 16 -16.59 -13.26 -78.30
C GLY A 16 -15.17 -13.32 -77.72
N CYS A 17 -14.13 -13.31 -78.60
CA CYS A 17 -12.74 -13.22 -78.08
C CYS A 17 -12.43 -11.90 -77.36
N CYS A 18 -12.94 -10.79 -77.86
CA CYS A 18 -12.78 -9.45 -77.17
C CYS A 18 -13.51 -9.44 -75.84
N LEU A 19 -14.70 -10.02 -75.76
CA LEU A 19 -15.45 -10.15 -74.45
C LEU A 19 -14.73 -11.07 -73.49
N LEU A 20 -14.21 -12.22 -73.97
CA LEU A 20 -13.41 -13.10 -73.11
C LEU A 20 -12.10 -12.45 -72.67
N ALA A 21 -11.41 -11.75 -73.53
CA ALA A 21 -10.18 -11.01 -73.19
C ALA A 21 -10.46 -9.90 -72.19
N SER A 22 -11.58 -9.17 -72.31
CA SER A 22 -11.98 -8.15 -71.33
C SER A 22 -12.39 -8.74 -70.00
N VAL A 23 -13.08 -9.91 -69.97
CA VAL A 23 -13.40 -10.63 -68.72
C VAL A 23 -12.13 -11.17 -68.05
N VAL A 24 -11.19 -11.72 -68.82
CA VAL A 24 -9.92 -12.21 -68.27
C VAL A 24 -9.06 -11.03 -67.78
N ALA A 25 -8.99 -9.94 -68.55
CA ALA A 25 -8.28 -8.71 -68.12
C ALA A 25 -8.89 -8.12 -66.83
N THR A 26 -10.24 -8.12 -66.73
CA THR A 26 -10.94 -7.65 -65.51
C THR A 26 -10.69 -8.61 -64.36
N ALA A 27 -10.75 -9.92 -64.57
CA ALA A 27 -10.49 -10.93 -63.53
C ALA A 27 -9.04 -10.90 -63.03
N LEU A 28 -8.07 -10.58 -63.90
CA LEU A 28 -6.66 -10.40 -63.51
C LEU A 28 -6.38 -9.07 -62.78
N THR A 29 -7.09 -8.00 -63.14
CA THR A 29 -6.90 -6.68 -62.57
C THR A 29 -7.75 -6.45 -61.32
N PHE A 30 -8.90 -7.10 -61.22
CA PHE A 30 -9.84 -6.93 -60.10
C PHE A 30 -9.24 -7.25 -58.75
N PRO A 31 -8.45 -8.34 -58.52
CA PRO A 31 -7.78 -8.59 -57.24
C PRO A 31 -6.77 -7.53 -56.88
N PHE A 32 -6.06 -6.98 -57.90
CA PHE A 32 -5.10 -5.88 -57.68
C PHE A 32 -5.80 -4.56 -57.39
N ALA A 33 -6.84 -4.20 -58.12
CA ALA A 33 -7.62 -2.99 -57.89
C ALA A 33 -8.41 -3.07 -56.57
N GLY A 34 -9.00 -4.23 -56.27
CA GLY A 34 -9.66 -4.47 -55.01
C GLY A 34 -8.71 -4.51 -53.81
N GLY A 35 -7.53 -5.14 -54.00
CA GLY A 35 -6.47 -5.13 -53.00
C GLY A 35 -5.91 -3.73 -52.70
N LEU A 36 -5.69 -2.93 -53.74
CA LEU A 36 -5.28 -1.50 -53.65
C LEU A 36 -6.37 -0.65 -52.98
N GLY A 37 -7.66 -0.95 -53.32
CA GLY A 37 -8.80 -0.26 -52.69
C GLY A 37 -8.93 -0.57 -51.20
N LEU A 38 -8.79 -1.82 -50.81
CA LEU A 38 -8.80 -2.25 -49.42
C LEU A 38 -7.59 -1.72 -48.66
N MET A 39 -6.40 -1.72 -49.28
CA MET A 39 -5.21 -1.11 -48.66
C MET A 39 -5.37 0.41 -48.51
N SER A 40 -5.96 1.09 -49.50
CA SER A 40 -6.25 2.51 -49.46
C SER A 40 -7.26 2.87 -48.38
N ASN A 41 -8.33 2.07 -48.22
CA ASN A 41 -9.33 2.26 -47.15
C ASN A 41 -8.74 2.02 -45.76
N ARG A 42 -7.97 0.93 -45.57
CA ARG A 42 -7.28 0.66 -44.29
C ARG A 42 -6.25 1.75 -43.98
N ALA A 43 -5.50 2.19 -44.97
CA ALA A 43 -4.55 3.32 -44.82
C ALA A 43 -5.30 4.64 -44.48
N SER A 44 -6.47 4.85 -45.04
CA SER A 44 -7.31 6.03 -44.77
C SER A 44 -7.90 6.00 -43.36
N GLU A 45 -8.37 4.84 -42.85
CA GLU A 45 -8.86 4.64 -41.50
C GLU A 45 -7.73 4.81 -40.45
N VAL A 46 -6.56 4.25 -40.72
CA VAL A 46 -5.38 4.42 -39.85
C VAL A 46 -4.96 5.88 -39.76
N VAL A 47 -5.02 6.60 -40.87
CA VAL A 47 -4.69 8.04 -40.88
C VAL A 47 -5.79 8.88 -40.22
N ALA A 48 -7.07 8.52 -40.40
CA ALA A 48 -8.19 9.21 -39.76
C ALA A 48 -8.14 9.02 -38.22
N ASN A 49 -7.96 7.78 -37.76
CA ASN A 49 -7.84 7.48 -36.35
C ASN A 49 -6.58 8.12 -35.73
N GLY A 50 -5.43 8.04 -36.42
CA GLY A 50 -4.19 8.67 -35.98
C GLY A 50 -4.29 10.19 -35.95
N SER A 51 -5.04 10.81 -36.89
CA SER A 51 -5.29 12.24 -36.87
C SER A 51 -6.21 12.66 -35.71
N ALA A 52 -7.25 11.89 -35.40
CA ALA A 52 -8.12 12.14 -34.25
C ALA A 52 -7.32 12.05 -32.93
N GLN A 53 -6.52 11.00 -32.75
CA GLN A 53 -5.63 10.88 -31.58
C GLN A 53 -4.64 12.05 -31.46
N LEU A 54 -4.08 12.51 -32.58
CA LEU A 54 -3.13 13.64 -32.62
C LEU A 54 -3.81 14.94 -32.18
N LEU A 55 -5.09 15.13 -32.53
CA LEU A 55 -5.84 16.35 -32.24
C LEU A 55 -6.38 16.38 -30.82
N GLU A 56 -6.84 15.23 -30.32
CA GLU A 56 -7.54 15.08 -29.04
C GLU A 56 -6.65 14.46 -27.94
N GLY A 57 -5.61 13.70 -28.34
CA GLY A 57 -4.76 12.98 -27.40
C GLY A 57 -3.89 13.90 -26.54
N GLN A 58 -3.76 13.54 -25.28
CA GLN A 58 -2.92 14.26 -24.33
C GLN A 58 -1.55 13.60 -24.24
N VAL A 59 -0.50 14.41 -24.16
CA VAL A 59 0.85 13.91 -23.94
C VAL A 59 1.01 13.42 -22.49
N PRO A 60 1.84 12.37 -22.22
CA PRO A 60 2.16 11.96 -20.86
C PRO A 60 2.72 13.13 -20.06
N ALA A 61 2.17 13.35 -18.87
CA ALA A 61 2.59 14.40 -17.94
C ALA A 61 2.88 13.83 -16.55
N VAL A 62 3.71 14.54 -15.79
CA VAL A 62 4.07 14.17 -14.41
C VAL A 62 2.87 14.33 -13.49
N SER A 63 2.51 13.27 -12.77
CA SER A 63 1.60 13.38 -11.63
C SER A 63 2.38 13.71 -10.37
N THR A 64 1.84 14.62 -9.58
CA THR A 64 2.43 15.08 -8.33
C THR A 64 1.61 14.60 -7.16
N MET A 65 2.23 13.87 -6.24
CA MET A 65 1.63 13.45 -4.98
C MET A 65 2.08 14.40 -3.87
N VAL A 66 1.13 14.92 -3.11
CA VAL A 66 1.40 15.85 -2.01
C VAL A 66 0.76 15.37 -0.71
N ASP A 67 1.37 15.75 0.43
CA ASP A 67 0.82 15.51 1.76
C ASP A 67 -0.36 16.45 2.07
N ALA A 68 -0.97 16.31 3.25
CA ALA A 68 -2.11 17.11 3.69
C ALA A 68 -1.79 18.62 3.81
N LYS A 69 -0.50 19.00 3.88
CA LYS A 69 -0.04 20.39 3.90
C LYS A 69 0.40 20.90 2.53
N GLY A 70 0.34 20.07 1.48
CA GLY A 70 0.72 20.42 0.12
C GLY A 70 2.21 20.23 -0.20
N ASN A 71 3.01 19.66 0.70
CA ASN A 71 4.41 19.36 0.40
C ASN A 71 4.49 18.12 -0.49
N THR A 72 5.39 18.14 -1.47
CA THR A 72 5.56 17.03 -2.40
C THR A 72 6.07 15.77 -1.70
N ILE A 73 5.38 14.65 -1.91
CA ILE A 73 5.79 13.31 -1.50
C ILE A 73 6.58 12.63 -2.62
N ALA A 74 6.03 12.64 -3.84
CA ALA A 74 6.62 11.97 -5.00
C ALA A 74 6.15 12.58 -6.31
N TRP A 75 6.98 12.42 -7.36
CA TRP A 75 6.61 12.64 -8.74
C TRP A 75 6.49 11.29 -9.45
N LEU A 76 5.32 11.04 -10.03
CA LEU A 76 4.99 9.79 -10.69
C LEU A 76 4.89 10.04 -12.19
N TYR A 77 5.81 9.47 -12.98
CA TYR A 77 5.88 9.73 -14.41
C TYR A 77 6.53 8.57 -15.19
N SER A 78 6.10 8.39 -16.41
CA SER A 78 6.78 7.58 -17.42
C SER A 78 7.79 8.40 -18.21
N GLN A 79 7.41 9.64 -18.55
CA GLN A 79 8.22 10.66 -19.20
C GLN A 79 8.18 11.92 -18.33
N ARG A 80 9.34 12.45 -17.97
CA ARG A 80 9.41 13.68 -17.18
C ARG A 80 9.05 14.87 -18.08
N ARG A 81 7.82 15.37 -17.92
CA ARG A 81 7.27 16.46 -18.73
C ARG A 81 6.35 17.34 -17.91
N PHE A 82 6.64 18.63 -17.95
CA PHE A 82 5.77 19.68 -17.44
C PHE A 82 5.31 20.54 -18.59
N GLU A 83 4.02 20.45 -18.93
CA GLU A 83 3.45 21.28 -20.01
C GLU A 83 3.31 22.72 -19.53
N VAL A 84 3.67 23.66 -20.40
CA VAL A 84 3.54 25.10 -20.17
C VAL A 84 2.83 25.77 -21.35
N PRO A 85 1.99 26.79 -21.09
CA PRO A 85 1.37 27.57 -22.16
C PRO A 85 2.40 28.42 -22.91
N SER A 86 2.03 28.91 -24.08
CA SER A 86 2.93 29.63 -24.98
C SER A 86 3.58 30.87 -24.36
N ASP A 87 2.87 31.58 -23.49
CA ASP A 87 3.36 32.77 -22.78
C ASP A 87 4.43 32.44 -21.71
N LYS A 88 4.55 31.18 -21.33
CA LYS A 88 5.57 30.67 -20.39
C LYS A 88 6.77 30.03 -21.12
N ILE A 89 6.86 30.19 -22.44
CA ILE A 89 8.02 29.78 -23.23
C ILE A 89 8.69 31.04 -23.80
N ALA A 90 9.98 31.19 -23.50
CA ALA A 90 10.76 32.34 -23.98
C ALA A 90 10.71 32.49 -25.51
N ASN A 91 10.60 33.72 -25.99
CA ASN A 91 10.63 34.02 -27.44
C ASN A 91 11.98 33.60 -28.05
N THR A 92 13.08 33.69 -27.31
CA THR A 92 14.41 33.20 -27.70
C THR A 92 14.35 31.74 -28.12
N MET A 93 13.66 30.88 -27.36
CA MET A 93 13.50 29.45 -27.65
C MET A 93 12.64 29.21 -28.90
N LYS A 94 11.51 29.94 -29.05
CA LYS A 94 10.63 29.83 -30.20
C LYS A 94 11.36 30.23 -31.50
N LEU A 95 12.15 31.29 -31.45
CA LEU A 95 12.92 31.77 -32.60
C LEU A 95 14.10 30.83 -32.90
N ALA A 96 14.77 30.28 -31.89
CA ALA A 96 15.88 29.36 -32.09
C ALA A 96 15.44 28.07 -32.81
N ILE A 97 14.36 27.43 -32.33
CA ILE A 97 13.87 26.19 -32.92
C ILE A 97 13.33 26.38 -34.34
N VAL A 98 12.56 27.44 -34.58
CA VAL A 98 12.07 27.79 -35.93
C VAL A 98 13.22 28.06 -36.88
N SER A 99 14.24 28.81 -36.43
CA SER A 99 15.38 29.19 -37.29
C SER A 99 16.19 27.95 -37.75
N ILE A 100 16.35 26.95 -36.89
CA ILE A 100 17.18 25.79 -37.23
C ILE A 100 16.40 24.63 -37.84
N GLU A 101 15.14 24.39 -37.43
CA GLU A 101 14.35 23.26 -37.88
C GLU A 101 13.43 23.59 -39.05
N ASP A 102 12.86 24.81 -39.11
CA ASP A 102 11.86 25.16 -40.11
C ASP A 102 11.77 26.67 -40.32
N LYS A 103 12.76 27.24 -41.00
CA LYS A 103 12.86 28.69 -41.18
C LYS A 103 11.69 29.35 -41.93
N ARG A 104 10.88 28.56 -42.67
CA ARG A 104 9.67 29.01 -43.36
C ARG A 104 8.38 28.57 -42.68
N PHE A 105 8.45 28.24 -41.40
CA PHE A 105 7.32 27.73 -40.62
C PHE A 105 6.05 28.60 -40.78
N ALA A 106 6.19 29.91 -40.84
CA ALA A 106 5.06 30.83 -41.03
C ALA A 106 4.51 30.85 -42.47
N ASP A 107 5.28 30.39 -43.48
CA ASP A 107 5.00 30.61 -44.90
C ASP A 107 4.32 29.40 -45.58
N HIS A 108 4.28 28.22 -44.91
CA HIS A 108 3.70 27.01 -45.47
C HIS A 108 2.53 26.49 -44.64
N SER A 109 1.70 25.63 -45.23
CA SER A 109 0.55 24.99 -44.59
C SER A 109 0.83 23.52 -44.27
N GLY A 110 1.57 23.25 -43.18
CA GLY A 110 1.89 21.93 -42.68
C GLY A 110 3.02 21.20 -43.41
N VAL A 111 3.32 21.57 -44.68
CA VAL A 111 4.40 20.98 -45.50
C VAL A 111 5.09 22.04 -46.30
N ASP A 112 6.39 22.16 -46.17
CA ASP A 112 7.23 22.99 -47.05
C ASP A 112 7.59 22.21 -48.32
N TRP A 113 6.75 22.32 -49.36
CA TRP A 113 6.96 21.62 -50.63
C TRP A 113 8.29 22.00 -51.31
N LYS A 114 8.74 23.24 -51.15
CA LYS A 114 10.00 23.72 -51.71
C LYS A 114 11.21 23.06 -51.01
N GLY A 115 11.18 23.01 -49.68
CA GLY A 115 12.22 22.34 -48.91
C GLY A 115 12.18 20.81 -49.06
N THR A 116 10.98 20.20 -49.13
CA THR A 116 10.80 18.74 -49.37
C THR A 116 11.35 18.29 -50.71
N LEU A 117 11.11 19.07 -51.78
CA LEU A 117 11.64 18.77 -53.15
C LEU A 117 13.17 18.94 -53.18
N THR A 118 13.71 19.98 -52.58
CA THR A 118 15.17 20.21 -52.49
C THR A 118 15.86 19.07 -51.71
N GLY A 119 15.28 18.65 -50.57
CA GLY A 119 15.78 17.52 -49.78
C GLY A 119 15.74 16.21 -50.56
N LEU A 120 14.67 15.95 -51.33
CA LEU A 120 14.54 14.74 -52.15
C LEU A 120 15.57 14.74 -53.32
N ALA A 121 15.82 15.90 -53.94
CA ALA A 121 16.83 16.04 -54.99
C ALA A 121 18.25 15.81 -54.42
N GLY A 122 18.57 16.35 -53.25
CA GLY A 122 19.84 16.12 -52.56
C GLY A 122 20.05 14.63 -52.20
N TYR A 123 19.02 13.98 -51.66
CA TYR A 123 19.06 12.54 -51.39
C TYR A 123 19.32 11.71 -52.65
N ALA A 124 18.68 12.07 -53.76
CA ALA A 124 18.86 11.41 -55.06
C ALA A 124 20.26 11.65 -55.67
N SER A 125 20.91 12.78 -55.36
CA SER A 125 22.29 13.13 -55.80
C SER A 125 23.37 12.58 -54.87
N GLY A 126 23.03 11.93 -53.74
CA GLY A 126 24.01 11.41 -52.79
C GLY A 126 24.64 12.46 -51.88
N ASP A 127 24.12 13.68 -51.90
CA ASP A 127 24.51 14.75 -50.98
C ASP A 127 23.87 14.58 -49.63
N LEU A 128 24.59 13.92 -48.70
CA LEU A 128 24.18 13.65 -47.33
C LEU A 128 24.12 14.89 -46.43
N ASP A 129 24.61 16.04 -46.93
CA ASP A 129 24.58 17.34 -46.22
C ASP A 129 23.30 18.14 -46.50
N THR A 130 22.39 17.67 -47.35
CA THR A 130 21.09 18.28 -47.56
C THR A 130 20.24 18.19 -46.34
N ARG A 131 20.32 19.25 -45.51
CA ARG A 131 19.60 19.39 -44.23
C ARG A 131 18.08 19.48 -44.45
N GLY A 132 17.34 18.53 -43.84
CA GLY A 132 16.02 18.70 -43.29
C GLY A 132 14.91 19.28 -44.18
N GLY A 133 14.32 18.45 -45.06
CA GLY A 133 13.05 18.83 -45.70
C GLY A 133 11.80 18.52 -44.88
N SER A 134 11.89 18.26 -43.59
CA SER A 134 10.74 17.99 -42.72
C SER A 134 10.36 19.22 -41.91
N THR A 135 9.08 19.60 -41.97
CA THR A 135 8.54 20.74 -41.21
C THR A 135 8.37 20.39 -39.72
N LEU A 136 8.17 21.43 -38.89
CA LEU A 136 7.85 21.23 -37.44
C LEU A 136 6.58 20.41 -37.25
N GLU A 137 5.58 20.55 -38.10
CA GLU A 137 4.36 19.73 -38.07
C GLU A 137 4.66 18.26 -38.34
N GLN A 138 5.49 17.95 -39.33
CA GLN A 138 5.88 16.57 -39.63
C GLN A 138 6.71 15.96 -38.47
N GLN A 139 7.61 16.74 -37.90
CA GLN A 139 8.37 16.33 -36.72
C GLN A 139 7.48 16.15 -35.52
N TYR A 140 6.47 17.00 -35.31
CA TYR A 140 5.48 16.84 -34.24
C TYR A 140 4.72 15.51 -34.39
N VAL A 141 4.19 15.23 -35.60
CA VAL A 141 3.50 13.96 -35.91
C VAL A 141 4.39 12.76 -35.59
N LYS A 142 5.62 12.75 -36.08
CA LYS A 142 6.58 11.66 -35.83
C LYS A 142 6.84 11.47 -34.35
N ASN A 143 7.15 12.55 -33.62
CA ASN A 143 7.44 12.47 -32.18
C ASN A 143 6.19 12.10 -31.37
N TYR A 144 5.00 12.54 -31.75
CA TYR A 144 3.75 12.15 -31.13
C TYR A 144 3.50 10.64 -31.27
N GLN A 145 3.70 10.10 -32.48
CA GLN A 145 3.59 8.66 -32.72
C GLN A 145 4.61 7.85 -31.89
N LEU A 146 5.85 8.34 -31.80
CA LEU A 146 6.91 7.66 -31.04
C LEU A 146 6.71 7.72 -29.52
N LEU A 147 6.35 8.89 -28.99
CA LEU A 147 6.42 9.20 -27.55
C LEU A 147 5.07 9.06 -26.84
N VAL A 148 3.96 9.09 -27.58
CA VAL A 148 2.60 9.11 -27.04
C VAL A 148 1.82 7.85 -27.45
N THR A 149 1.76 7.52 -28.75
CA THR A 149 0.88 6.44 -29.23
C THR A 149 1.53 5.07 -29.26
N ALA A 150 2.86 4.98 -29.44
CA ALA A 150 3.57 3.70 -29.52
C ALA A 150 3.70 3.06 -28.14
N GLN A 151 3.01 1.92 -27.93
CA GLN A 151 3.03 1.15 -26.69
C GLN A 151 4.11 0.05 -26.71
N THR A 152 4.44 -0.49 -27.88
CA THR A 152 5.39 -1.59 -28.04
C THR A 152 6.68 -1.12 -28.73
N ASP A 153 7.78 -1.87 -28.54
CA ASP A 153 9.04 -1.59 -29.24
C ASP A 153 8.91 -1.76 -30.78
N ALA A 154 8.00 -2.59 -31.24
CA ALA A 154 7.69 -2.71 -32.66
C ALA A 154 7.04 -1.43 -33.20
N GLU A 155 6.07 -0.87 -32.49
CA GLU A 155 5.41 0.40 -32.86
C GLU A 155 6.38 1.57 -32.78
N LYS A 156 7.25 1.62 -31.77
CA LYS A 156 8.31 2.65 -31.67
C LYS A 156 9.26 2.60 -32.86
N ARG A 157 9.69 1.39 -33.27
CA ARG A 157 10.50 1.21 -34.52
C ARG A 157 9.74 1.66 -35.76
N ALA A 158 8.45 1.29 -35.87
CA ALA A 158 7.64 1.70 -37.03
C ALA A 158 7.41 3.22 -37.10
N ALA A 159 7.36 3.93 -35.96
CA ALA A 159 7.22 5.38 -35.88
C ALA A 159 8.45 6.14 -36.43
N VAL A 160 9.65 5.52 -36.38
CA VAL A 160 10.91 6.14 -36.84
C VAL A 160 11.49 5.50 -38.10
N GLU A 161 10.86 4.44 -38.63
CA GLU A 161 11.32 3.72 -39.82
C GLU A 161 11.44 4.66 -41.04
N THR A 162 12.53 4.53 -41.81
CA THR A 162 12.75 5.35 -43.00
C THR A 162 12.05 4.73 -44.20
N THR A 163 10.72 4.90 -44.31
CA THR A 163 9.91 4.39 -45.41
C THR A 163 9.08 5.49 -46.11
N PRO A 164 8.87 5.42 -47.42
CA PRO A 164 7.98 6.36 -48.12
C PRO A 164 6.55 6.35 -47.56
N ALA A 165 6.04 5.20 -47.19
CA ALA A 165 4.69 5.04 -46.61
C ALA A 165 4.53 5.80 -45.29
N ARG A 166 5.51 5.71 -44.37
CA ARG A 166 5.53 6.51 -43.15
C ARG A 166 5.54 8.00 -43.47
N LYS A 167 6.40 8.42 -44.39
CA LYS A 167 6.52 9.85 -44.77
C LYS A 167 5.23 10.41 -45.36
N LEU A 168 4.54 9.65 -46.19
CA LEU A 168 3.22 10.05 -46.73
C LEU A 168 2.16 10.18 -45.60
N ARG A 169 2.16 9.29 -44.62
CA ARG A 169 1.28 9.42 -43.44
C ARG A 169 1.59 10.69 -42.66
N GLU A 170 2.86 10.96 -42.34
CA GLU A 170 3.29 12.20 -41.70
C GLU A 170 2.81 13.45 -42.44
N ILE A 171 2.99 13.51 -43.76
CA ILE A 171 2.54 14.61 -44.59
C ILE A 171 1.03 14.85 -44.46
N ARG A 172 0.21 13.77 -44.57
CA ARG A 172 -1.25 13.89 -44.45
C ARG A 172 -1.67 14.36 -43.05
N MET A 173 -1.07 13.81 -42.01
CA MET A 173 -1.35 14.21 -40.64
C MET A 173 -0.87 15.65 -40.36
N ALA A 174 0.28 16.07 -40.87
CA ALA A 174 0.79 17.42 -40.73
C ALA A 174 -0.13 18.46 -41.40
N LEU A 175 -0.69 18.14 -42.60
CA LEU A 175 -1.70 18.97 -43.26
C LEU A 175 -3.00 19.08 -42.47
N THR A 176 -3.39 18.01 -41.77
CA THR A 176 -4.58 18.05 -40.91
C THR A 176 -4.32 18.87 -39.66
N LEU A 177 -3.13 18.75 -39.07
CA LEU A 177 -2.71 19.51 -37.88
C LEU A 177 -2.75 21.02 -38.16
N ASP A 178 -2.16 21.46 -39.29
CA ASP A 178 -2.10 22.88 -39.69
C ASP A 178 -3.48 23.48 -39.98
N LYS A 179 -4.44 22.69 -40.47
CA LYS A 179 -5.84 23.12 -40.63
C LYS A 179 -6.60 23.32 -39.32
N THR A 180 -6.18 22.65 -38.28
CA THR A 180 -6.90 22.62 -36.99
C THR A 180 -6.33 23.61 -35.99
N PHE A 181 -5.00 23.75 -35.96
CA PHE A 181 -4.30 24.57 -34.97
C PHE A 181 -3.56 25.73 -35.64
N THR A 182 -3.45 26.84 -34.92
CA THR A 182 -2.60 27.95 -35.32
C THR A 182 -1.12 27.57 -35.24
N LYS A 183 -0.26 28.28 -35.99
CA LYS A 183 1.19 28.08 -35.93
C LYS A 183 1.76 28.20 -34.51
N SER A 184 1.23 29.13 -33.71
CA SER A 184 1.63 29.31 -32.31
C SER A 184 1.27 28.10 -31.45
N GLU A 185 0.08 27.53 -31.65
CA GLU A 185 -0.34 26.32 -30.94
C GLU A 185 0.49 25.08 -31.33
N ILE A 186 0.77 24.94 -32.65
CA ILE A 186 1.63 23.83 -33.13
C ILE A 186 3.03 23.95 -32.55
N LEU A 187 3.63 25.13 -32.57
CA LEU A 187 4.95 25.34 -31.97
C LEU A 187 4.98 25.07 -30.48
N THR A 188 3.95 25.49 -29.74
CA THR A 188 3.81 25.24 -28.30
C THR A 188 3.68 23.76 -28.03
N ARG A 189 2.85 23.04 -28.78
CA ARG A 189 2.69 21.58 -28.69
C ARG A 189 3.99 20.84 -28.99
N TYR A 190 4.73 21.30 -30.04
CA TYR A 190 6.02 20.72 -30.39
C TYR A 190 7.03 20.89 -29.27
N LEU A 191 7.19 22.09 -28.71
CA LEU A 191 8.13 22.39 -27.65
C LEU A 191 7.78 21.69 -26.33
N ASN A 192 6.51 21.39 -26.08
CA ASN A 192 6.09 20.57 -24.94
C ASN A 192 6.26 19.06 -25.18
N LEU A 193 6.39 18.60 -26.43
CA LEU A 193 6.44 17.19 -26.78
C LEU A 193 7.85 16.62 -26.85
N VAL A 194 8.76 17.29 -27.52
CA VAL A 194 10.04 16.73 -27.94
C VAL A 194 10.96 16.40 -26.78
N SER A 195 11.81 15.37 -26.99
CA SER A 195 12.86 15.01 -26.03
C SER A 195 14.07 15.94 -26.22
N PHE A 196 14.64 16.37 -25.10
CA PHE A 196 15.90 17.13 -25.04
C PHE A 196 17.06 16.31 -24.45
N GLY A 197 16.89 14.99 -24.25
CA GLY A 197 17.88 14.13 -23.58
C GLY A 197 17.79 14.16 -22.05
N ASN A 198 18.63 13.38 -21.37
CA ASN A 198 18.63 13.23 -19.90
C ASN A 198 17.22 13.04 -19.30
N ASN A 199 16.38 12.25 -19.99
CA ASN A 199 14.97 12.01 -19.65
C ASN A 199 14.09 13.27 -19.57
N ALA A 200 14.55 14.42 -20.09
CA ALA A 200 13.79 15.66 -20.16
C ALA A 200 12.93 15.71 -21.43
N PHE A 201 11.62 15.74 -21.26
CA PHE A 201 10.63 15.86 -22.34
C PHE A 201 9.90 17.20 -22.21
N GLY A 202 9.91 17.97 -23.30
CA GLY A 202 9.38 19.32 -23.31
C GLY A 202 10.37 20.36 -22.77
N VAL A 203 10.16 21.59 -23.24
CA VAL A 203 11.10 22.72 -23.01
C VAL A 203 11.20 23.16 -21.56
N GLN A 204 10.11 23.06 -20.78
CA GLN A 204 10.12 23.42 -19.37
C GLN A 204 11.03 22.50 -18.57
N ASP A 205 10.90 21.19 -18.79
CA ASP A 205 11.74 20.21 -18.08
C ASP A 205 13.19 20.30 -18.56
N ALA A 206 13.43 20.56 -19.85
CA ALA A 206 14.77 20.79 -20.38
C ALA A 206 15.44 22.02 -19.72
N ALA A 207 14.73 23.12 -19.60
CA ALA A 207 15.24 24.35 -18.95
C ALA A 207 15.61 24.07 -17.48
N GLN A 208 14.78 23.30 -16.75
CA GLN A 208 15.06 22.90 -15.37
C GLN A 208 16.24 21.91 -15.28
N THR A 209 16.31 20.95 -16.20
CA THR A 209 17.34 19.90 -16.21
C THR A 209 18.73 20.47 -16.46
N TYR A 210 18.85 21.31 -17.46
CA TYR A 210 20.15 21.80 -17.92
C TYR A 210 20.59 23.08 -17.22
N PHE A 211 19.65 23.95 -16.81
CA PHE A 211 19.97 25.29 -16.33
C PHE A 211 19.36 25.62 -14.96
N GLY A 212 18.40 24.84 -14.44
CA GLY A 212 17.71 25.11 -13.16
C GLY A 212 16.77 26.32 -13.23
N ILE A 213 16.29 26.69 -14.41
CA ILE A 213 15.42 27.85 -14.65
C ILE A 213 14.12 27.44 -15.34
N ASN A 214 13.15 28.36 -15.43
CA ASN A 214 11.93 28.13 -16.21
C ASN A 214 12.17 28.33 -17.72
N ALA A 215 11.32 27.71 -18.53
CA ALA A 215 11.37 27.90 -20.00
C ALA A 215 11.12 29.35 -20.43
N SER A 216 10.44 30.17 -19.60
CA SER A 216 10.25 31.62 -19.82
C SER A 216 11.53 32.44 -19.73
N ASP A 217 12.55 31.89 -19.01
CA ASP A 217 13.76 32.62 -18.63
C ASP A 217 14.96 32.27 -19.53
N LEU A 218 14.76 31.39 -20.52
CA LEU A 218 15.81 30.97 -21.47
C LEU A 218 16.35 32.14 -22.28
N ASN A 219 17.65 32.40 -22.20
CA ASN A 219 18.35 33.37 -22.99
C ASN A 219 18.80 32.80 -24.37
N TRP A 220 19.47 33.59 -25.22
CA TRP A 220 19.84 33.18 -26.56
C TRP A 220 20.76 31.96 -26.63
N GLN A 221 21.81 31.89 -25.80
CA GLN A 221 22.75 30.78 -25.83
C GLN A 221 22.12 29.49 -25.32
N GLN A 222 21.27 29.58 -24.27
CA GLN A 222 20.56 28.43 -23.69
C GLN A 222 19.51 27.90 -24.67
N ALA A 223 18.73 28.79 -25.28
CA ALA A 223 17.73 28.45 -26.27
C ALA A 223 18.37 27.81 -27.52
N ALA A 224 19.49 28.36 -28.00
CA ALA A 224 20.23 27.78 -29.12
C ALA A 224 20.84 26.41 -28.82
N LEU A 225 21.31 26.17 -27.57
CA LEU A 225 21.77 24.85 -27.15
C LEU A 225 20.63 23.85 -27.20
N LEU A 226 19.49 24.13 -26.57
CA LEU A 226 18.33 23.24 -26.56
C LEU A 226 17.84 22.97 -27.98
N ALA A 227 17.65 24.00 -28.80
CA ALA A 227 17.23 23.84 -30.20
C ALA A 227 18.22 22.99 -31.01
N GLY A 228 19.51 23.14 -30.76
CA GLY A 228 20.55 22.31 -31.40
C GLY A 228 20.53 20.86 -31.03
N MET A 229 20.20 20.55 -29.77
CA MET A 229 20.15 19.19 -29.20
C MET A 229 19.01 18.34 -29.79
N VAL A 230 17.91 18.93 -30.24
CA VAL A 230 16.75 18.21 -30.80
C VAL A 230 17.14 17.31 -31.98
N GLN A 231 18.14 17.67 -32.73
CA GLN A 231 18.66 16.86 -33.85
C GLN A 231 19.13 15.47 -33.38
N SER A 232 19.85 15.40 -32.25
CA SER A 232 20.36 14.15 -31.68
C SER A 232 20.71 14.36 -30.19
N THR A 233 19.79 14.05 -29.34
CA THR A 233 19.92 14.31 -27.91
C THR A 233 20.99 13.47 -27.19
N SER A 234 21.45 12.37 -27.81
CA SER A 234 22.53 11.53 -27.29
C SER A 234 23.91 12.02 -27.72
N THR A 235 24.09 12.33 -29.00
CA THR A 235 25.40 12.78 -29.56
C THR A 235 25.73 14.22 -29.25
N LEU A 236 24.72 15.07 -29.02
CA LEU A 236 24.84 16.49 -28.71
C LEU A 236 24.57 16.82 -27.22
N ASN A 237 24.73 15.82 -26.35
CA ASN A 237 24.53 16.00 -24.91
C ASN A 237 25.71 16.78 -24.31
N PRO A 238 25.48 17.96 -23.67
CA PRO A 238 26.55 18.81 -23.14
C PRO A 238 27.37 18.17 -22.01
N TYR A 239 26.88 17.12 -21.33
CA TYR A 239 27.61 16.41 -20.28
C TYR A 239 28.53 15.31 -20.82
N THR A 240 28.19 14.69 -21.97
CA THR A 240 28.97 13.59 -22.55
C THR A 240 29.77 14.02 -23.77
N ASN A 241 29.38 15.11 -24.43
CA ASN A 241 30.05 15.67 -25.61
C ASN A 241 29.94 17.22 -25.62
N PRO A 242 30.58 17.93 -24.68
CA PRO A 242 30.48 19.39 -24.59
C PRO A 242 30.94 20.14 -25.85
N ASP A 243 32.02 19.67 -26.51
CA ASP A 243 32.53 20.29 -27.71
C ASP A 243 31.55 20.18 -28.90
N GLY A 244 30.94 19.02 -29.07
CA GLY A 244 29.91 18.81 -30.10
C GLY A 244 28.65 19.63 -29.82
N ALA A 245 28.23 19.73 -28.57
CA ALA A 245 27.11 20.57 -28.14
C ALA A 245 27.40 22.06 -28.40
N LEU A 246 28.63 22.53 -28.09
CA LEU A 246 29.07 23.89 -28.32
C LEU A 246 29.10 24.24 -29.83
N ALA A 247 29.67 23.34 -30.63
CA ALA A 247 29.73 23.51 -32.07
C ALA A 247 28.30 23.58 -32.66
N ARG A 248 27.39 22.70 -32.26
CA ARG A 248 26.00 22.69 -32.73
C ARG A 248 25.23 23.91 -32.29
N ARG A 249 25.37 24.34 -31.02
CA ARG A 249 24.79 25.62 -30.53
C ARG A 249 25.21 26.79 -31.42
N ASN A 250 26.51 26.86 -31.75
CA ASN A 250 27.06 27.94 -32.59
C ASN A 250 26.48 27.93 -34.00
N VAL A 251 26.26 26.75 -34.60
CA VAL A 251 25.53 26.63 -35.89
C VAL A 251 24.10 27.17 -35.77
N VAL A 252 23.39 26.90 -34.66
CA VAL A 252 22.05 27.49 -34.44
C VAL A 252 22.12 29.00 -34.37
N LEU A 253 23.06 29.56 -33.61
CA LEU A 253 23.23 31.00 -33.46
C LEU A 253 23.59 31.66 -34.80
N ASP A 254 24.46 31.05 -35.64
CA ASP A 254 24.79 31.55 -36.97
C ASP A 254 23.55 31.55 -37.88
N THR A 255 22.74 30.49 -37.87
CA THR A 255 21.48 30.43 -38.59
C THR A 255 20.49 31.51 -38.13
N MET A 256 20.44 31.76 -36.80
CA MET A 256 19.61 32.83 -36.26
C MET A 256 20.10 34.23 -36.67
N ILE A 257 21.42 34.49 -36.74
CA ILE A 257 21.98 35.75 -37.21
C ILE A 257 21.54 36.02 -38.66
N GLU A 258 21.49 35.00 -39.51
CA GLU A 258 20.99 35.11 -40.88
C GLU A 258 19.48 35.40 -40.93
N ASN A 259 18.69 34.75 -40.09
CA ASN A 259 17.24 34.86 -40.12
C ASN A 259 16.68 36.06 -39.32
N LEU A 260 17.44 36.58 -38.37
CA LEU A 260 17.04 37.65 -37.44
C LEU A 260 18.08 38.78 -37.41
N PRO A 261 18.26 39.56 -38.52
CA PRO A 261 19.31 40.57 -38.59
C PRO A 261 19.19 41.65 -37.52
N GLY A 262 17.99 41.91 -36.98
CA GLY A 262 17.77 42.85 -35.87
C GLY A 262 18.39 42.43 -34.57
N GLU A 263 18.59 41.13 -34.34
CA GLU A 263 19.13 40.54 -33.11
C GLU A 263 20.62 40.11 -33.27
N ALA A 264 21.22 40.40 -34.41
CA ALA A 264 22.55 39.88 -34.78
C ALA A 264 23.67 40.24 -33.78
N GLU A 265 23.62 41.37 -33.14
CA GLU A 265 24.61 41.79 -32.14
C GLU A 265 24.48 40.95 -30.86
N ALA A 266 23.27 40.81 -30.36
CA ALA A 266 22.97 39.98 -29.17
C ALA A 266 23.32 38.50 -29.41
N LEU A 267 23.02 37.97 -30.61
CA LEU A 267 23.32 36.60 -30.99
C LEU A 267 24.85 36.35 -31.14
N ARG A 268 25.62 37.32 -31.65
CA ARG A 268 27.09 37.22 -31.64
C ARG A 268 27.68 37.26 -30.25
N ALA A 269 27.13 38.08 -29.33
CA ALA A 269 27.50 38.08 -27.93
C ALA A 269 27.21 36.70 -27.27
N ALA A 270 26.01 36.16 -27.50
CA ALA A 270 25.62 34.84 -27.00
C ALA A 270 26.54 33.70 -27.47
N LYS A 271 27.16 33.84 -28.67
CA LYS A 271 28.12 32.86 -29.19
C LYS A 271 29.45 32.82 -28.43
N ALA A 272 29.85 33.91 -27.76
CA ALA A 272 31.04 34.00 -26.94
C ALA A 272 30.84 33.42 -25.53
N GLU A 273 29.57 33.24 -25.10
CA GLU A 273 29.25 32.72 -23.77
C GLU A 273 29.50 31.20 -23.69
N PRO A 274 29.79 30.64 -22.50
CA PRO A 274 29.86 29.21 -22.29
C PRO A 274 28.50 28.55 -22.49
N LEU A 275 28.43 27.21 -22.46
CA LEU A 275 27.14 26.48 -22.56
C LEU A 275 26.16 26.83 -21.43
N GLY A 276 26.66 27.23 -20.29
CA GLY A 276 25.87 27.69 -19.14
C GLY A 276 25.04 26.58 -18.45
N VAL A 277 25.36 25.30 -18.71
CA VAL A 277 24.70 24.17 -18.07
C VAL A 277 25.15 24.00 -16.64
N LEU A 278 24.28 23.45 -15.79
CA LEU A 278 24.62 23.03 -14.43
C LEU A 278 25.78 22.01 -14.43
N PRO A 279 26.54 21.87 -13.33
CA PRO A 279 27.64 20.87 -13.24
C PRO A 279 27.17 19.43 -13.48
N GLN A 280 25.92 19.14 -13.12
CA GLN A 280 25.21 17.86 -13.36
C GLN A 280 23.77 18.15 -13.74
N PRO A 281 23.13 17.26 -14.53
CA PRO A 281 21.70 17.40 -14.82
C PRO A 281 20.89 17.48 -13.53
N ASN A 282 19.97 18.43 -13.45
CA ASN A 282 19.04 18.48 -12.35
C ASN A 282 18.00 17.36 -12.52
N GLU A 283 18.20 16.26 -11.79
CA GLU A 283 17.32 15.10 -11.84
C GLU A 283 16.16 15.25 -10.87
N LEU A 284 14.95 15.09 -11.37
CA LEU A 284 13.77 15.00 -10.52
C LEU A 284 13.65 13.57 -9.99
N PRO A 285 13.66 13.36 -8.67
CA PRO A 285 13.50 12.03 -8.10
C PRO A 285 12.21 11.36 -8.60
N ARG A 286 12.29 10.10 -9.05
CA ARG A 286 11.16 9.40 -9.66
C ARG A 286 10.53 8.39 -8.71
N GLY A 287 9.19 8.41 -8.63
CA GLY A 287 8.40 7.37 -7.98
C GLY A 287 8.54 7.35 -6.46
N CYS A 288 8.01 6.30 -5.86
CA CYS A 288 7.95 6.17 -4.40
C CYS A 288 9.31 5.92 -3.74
N ILE A 289 10.31 5.37 -4.44
CA ILE A 289 11.66 5.16 -3.89
C ILE A 289 12.25 6.49 -3.41
N ALA A 290 11.99 7.56 -4.14
CA ALA A 290 12.48 8.89 -3.81
C ALA A 290 11.71 9.59 -2.68
N ALA A 291 10.59 9.03 -2.22
CA ALA A 291 9.76 9.61 -1.15
C ALA A 291 10.34 9.43 0.27
N GLY A 292 11.46 8.71 0.40
CA GLY A 292 12.13 8.50 1.69
C GLY A 292 11.25 7.73 2.68
N ASP A 293 11.08 8.25 3.88
CA ASP A 293 10.25 7.67 4.94
C ASP A 293 8.73 7.68 4.67
N ARG A 294 8.30 8.34 3.58
CA ARG A 294 6.90 8.34 3.09
C ARG A 294 6.69 7.34 1.94
N ALA A 295 7.71 6.55 1.59
CA ALA A 295 7.69 5.70 0.40
C ALA A 295 6.65 4.58 0.46
N PHE A 296 6.49 3.92 1.61
CA PHE A 296 5.43 2.91 1.80
C PHE A 296 4.03 3.50 1.68
N PHE A 297 3.83 4.71 2.18
CA PHE A 297 2.56 5.42 2.00
C PHE A 297 2.32 5.76 0.53
N CYS A 298 3.34 6.26 -0.17
CA CYS A 298 3.29 6.53 -1.61
C CYS A 298 2.89 5.28 -2.42
N ASP A 299 3.46 4.12 -2.11
CA ASP A 299 3.12 2.85 -2.77
C ASP A 299 1.68 2.44 -2.45
N TYR A 300 1.24 2.60 -1.21
CA TYR A 300 -0.14 2.35 -0.80
C TYR A 300 -1.14 3.24 -1.56
N VAL A 301 -0.83 4.53 -1.78
CA VAL A 301 -1.67 5.43 -2.60
C VAL A 301 -1.84 4.88 -4.01
N GLN A 302 -0.76 4.41 -4.66
CA GLN A 302 -0.84 3.83 -6.00
C GLN A 302 -1.67 2.54 -6.02
N GLU A 303 -1.53 1.69 -5.01
CA GLU A 303 -2.32 0.48 -4.86
C GLU A 303 -3.80 0.80 -4.65
N TYR A 304 -4.11 1.80 -3.82
CA TYR A 304 -5.48 2.27 -3.57
C TYR A 304 -6.14 2.80 -4.84
N LEU A 305 -5.44 3.63 -5.62
CA LEU A 305 -5.90 4.12 -6.93
C LEU A 305 -6.12 2.98 -7.92
N SER A 306 -5.23 1.99 -7.93
CA SER A 306 -5.35 0.83 -8.80
C SER A 306 -6.62 0.01 -8.49
N ARG A 307 -6.95 -0.19 -7.22
CA ARG A 307 -8.20 -0.83 -6.78
C ARG A 307 -9.44 0.00 -7.15
N ALA A 308 -9.31 1.32 -7.19
CA ALA A 308 -10.35 2.22 -7.66
C ALA A 308 -10.46 2.32 -9.20
N GLY A 309 -9.69 1.50 -9.94
CA GLY A 309 -9.72 1.44 -11.40
C GLY A 309 -8.80 2.42 -12.11
N ILE A 310 -7.95 3.16 -11.39
CA ILE A 310 -6.95 4.08 -11.95
C ILE A 310 -5.58 3.41 -11.89
N SER A 311 -5.13 2.87 -13.02
CA SER A 311 -3.89 2.09 -13.08
C SER A 311 -2.64 2.92 -12.79
N LYS A 312 -1.54 2.24 -12.38
CA LYS A 312 -0.23 2.89 -12.16
C LYS A 312 0.27 3.61 -13.43
N GLU A 313 -0.06 3.08 -14.61
CA GLU A 313 0.29 3.72 -15.88
C GLU A 313 -0.52 5.00 -16.13
N GLN A 314 -1.84 4.97 -15.87
CA GLN A 314 -2.67 6.17 -15.93
C GLN A 314 -2.17 7.24 -14.96
N VAL A 315 -1.78 6.85 -13.74
CA VAL A 315 -1.16 7.78 -12.78
C VAL A 315 0.16 8.33 -13.32
N ALA A 316 1.02 7.49 -13.92
CA ALA A 316 2.33 7.92 -14.44
C ALA A 316 2.25 8.76 -15.73
N THR A 317 1.11 8.85 -16.38
CA THR A 317 0.94 9.59 -17.63
C THR A 317 -0.12 10.68 -17.58
N GLY A 318 -0.99 10.63 -16.56
CA GLY A 318 -2.20 11.44 -16.47
C GLY A 318 -1.98 12.90 -16.07
N GLY A 319 -0.87 13.24 -15.42
CA GLY A 319 -0.63 14.60 -14.93
C GLY A 319 -1.55 14.98 -13.77
N TYR A 320 -1.84 14.02 -12.88
CA TYR A 320 -2.71 14.25 -11.73
C TYR A 320 -2.01 15.03 -10.61
N LEU A 321 -2.77 15.82 -9.89
CA LEU A 321 -2.42 16.27 -8.55
C LEU A 321 -3.16 15.38 -7.55
N ILE A 322 -2.39 14.55 -6.82
CA ILE A 322 -2.89 13.62 -5.82
C ILE A 322 -2.68 14.25 -4.44
N ARG A 323 -3.75 14.80 -3.87
CA ARG A 323 -3.75 15.31 -2.49
C ARG A 323 -4.03 14.14 -1.56
N THR A 324 -3.09 13.84 -0.67
CA THR A 324 -3.20 12.71 0.24
C THR A 324 -3.59 13.14 1.65
N THR A 325 -3.99 12.15 2.45
CA THR A 325 -4.30 12.34 3.86
C THR A 325 -3.07 12.26 4.77
N LEU A 326 -1.87 12.00 4.23
CA LEU A 326 -0.65 11.90 5.02
C LEU A 326 -0.38 13.21 5.74
N ASP A 327 -0.33 13.13 7.07
CA ASP A 327 -0.01 14.27 7.93
C ASP A 327 1.45 14.20 8.36
N PRO A 328 2.31 15.13 7.91
CA PRO A 328 3.73 15.11 8.29
C PRO A 328 3.96 15.24 9.80
N GLU A 329 3.04 15.86 10.55
CA GLU A 329 3.12 15.96 12.01
C GLU A 329 2.81 14.64 12.72
N VAL A 330 2.11 13.71 12.04
CA VAL A 330 1.86 12.34 12.50
C VAL A 330 2.95 11.39 11.97
N GLN A 331 3.34 11.53 10.70
CA GLN A 331 4.34 10.66 10.06
C GLN A 331 5.70 10.73 10.75
N ALA A 332 6.18 11.93 11.08
CA ALA A 332 7.51 12.11 11.66
C ALA A 332 7.67 11.45 13.06
N PRO A 333 6.77 11.63 14.02
CA PRO A 333 6.83 10.92 15.30
C PRO A 333 6.71 9.39 15.16
N VAL A 334 5.87 8.92 14.22
CA VAL A 334 5.70 7.48 13.95
C VAL A 334 7.03 6.89 13.46
N LYS A 335 7.65 7.49 12.45
CA LYS A 335 8.94 7.03 11.92
C LYS A 335 10.04 7.08 12.99
N ALA A 336 10.13 8.18 13.73
CA ALA A 336 11.11 8.32 14.79
C ALA A 336 10.95 7.28 15.91
N ALA A 337 9.71 6.95 16.28
CA ALA A 337 9.43 5.91 17.28
C ALA A 337 9.81 4.51 16.78
N ILE A 338 9.47 4.20 15.53
CA ILE A 338 9.86 2.93 14.90
C ILE A 338 11.39 2.79 14.92
N ASP A 339 12.13 3.78 14.42
CA ASP A 339 13.59 3.74 14.30
C ASP A 339 14.29 3.68 15.67
N LYS A 340 13.67 4.25 16.69
CA LYS A 340 14.17 4.19 18.07
C LYS A 340 14.15 2.79 18.65
N TYR A 341 13.08 2.03 18.42
CA TYR A 341 12.89 0.71 19.01
C TYR A 341 13.20 -0.46 18.08
N ALA A 342 13.24 -0.21 16.77
CA ALA A 342 13.67 -1.15 15.74
C ALA A 342 14.57 -0.39 14.75
N SER A 343 15.88 -0.42 14.98
CA SER A 343 16.85 0.29 14.12
C SER A 343 16.68 -0.10 12.66
N PRO A 344 16.77 0.85 11.70
CA PRO A 344 16.75 0.56 10.27
C PRO A 344 17.81 -0.46 9.80
N ASN A 345 18.90 -0.58 10.56
CA ASN A 345 20.02 -1.45 10.23
C ASN A 345 19.89 -2.88 10.82
N LEU A 346 18.76 -3.19 11.48
CA LEU A 346 18.52 -4.55 11.97
C LEU A 346 18.22 -5.48 10.81
N ALA A 347 19.15 -6.41 10.54
CA ALA A 347 18.94 -7.44 9.52
C ALA A 347 17.84 -8.43 9.95
N GLY A 348 16.92 -8.78 9.04
CA GLY A 348 15.89 -9.77 9.26
C GLY A 348 14.80 -9.38 10.28
N ILE A 349 14.73 -8.13 10.75
CA ILE A 349 13.68 -7.68 11.68
C ILE A 349 12.97 -6.46 11.12
N SER A 350 11.67 -6.56 10.94
CA SER A 350 10.81 -5.47 10.49
C SER A 350 9.88 -4.98 11.59
N SER A 351 9.70 -3.67 11.67
CA SER A 351 8.70 -3.00 12.48
C SER A 351 7.89 -2.06 11.62
N VAL A 352 6.58 -2.24 11.61
CA VAL A 352 5.65 -1.44 10.80
C VAL A 352 4.57 -0.83 11.65
N MET A 353 4.13 0.38 11.28
CA MET A 353 3.04 1.07 11.95
C MET A 353 2.26 1.93 10.97
N SER A 354 0.93 1.84 11.04
CA SER A 354 0.01 2.73 10.32
C SER A 354 -0.91 3.43 11.31
N VAL A 355 -1.14 4.73 11.09
CA VAL A 355 -2.05 5.54 11.92
C VAL A 355 -3.26 5.95 11.10
N ILE A 356 -4.44 5.66 11.62
CA ILE A 356 -5.73 5.95 10.99
C ILE A 356 -6.51 6.92 11.88
N LYS A 357 -7.10 7.94 11.27
CA LYS A 357 -8.10 8.78 11.91
C LYS A 357 -9.46 8.10 11.78
N PRO A 358 -10.07 7.66 12.91
CA PRO A 358 -11.41 7.07 12.89
C PRO A 358 -12.46 8.07 12.42
N GLY A 359 -13.52 7.58 11.80
CA GLY A 359 -14.67 8.37 11.37
C GLY A 359 -15.77 7.48 10.84
N LYS A 360 -17.01 8.00 10.80
CA LYS A 360 -18.15 7.25 10.27
C LYS A 360 -18.28 7.33 8.76
N ASP A 361 -17.64 8.34 8.15
CA ASP A 361 -17.71 8.61 6.72
C ASP A 361 -16.41 8.25 6.00
N ALA A 362 -15.29 8.14 6.73
CA ALA A 362 -13.99 7.76 6.19
C ALA A 362 -13.01 7.34 7.31
N HIS A 363 -12.15 6.39 7.00
CA HIS A 363 -10.96 6.03 7.80
C HIS A 363 -9.72 6.59 7.10
N LYS A 364 -9.30 7.83 7.47
CA LYS A 364 -8.17 8.51 6.80
C LYS A 364 -6.83 7.98 7.32
N VAL A 365 -5.98 7.50 6.41
CA VAL A 365 -4.61 7.04 6.76
C VAL A 365 -3.71 8.26 6.87
N LEU A 366 -3.32 8.61 8.10
CA LEU A 366 -2.51 9.80 8.40
C LEU A 366 -1.01 9.55 8.33
N ALA A 367 -0.57 8.32 8.60
CA ALA A 367 0.83 7.92 8.57
C ALA A 367 0.97 6.43 8.25
N MET A 368 2.08 6.08 7.62
CA MET A 368 2.48 4.70 7.36
C MET A 368 4.01 4.64 7.28
N ALA A 369 4.62 3.81 8.12
CA ALA A 369 6.07 3.71 8.19
C ALA A 369 6.54 2.29 8.48
N SER A 370 7.77 2.01 8.08
CA SER A 370 8.56 0.83 8.43
C SER A 370 9.94 1.29 8.90
N ASN A 371 10.65 0.47 9.70
CA ASN A 371 12.07 0.66 9.94
C ASN A 371 12.89 0.37 8.67
N ARG A 372 12.39 -0.47 7.77
CA ARG A 372 13.04 -0.74 6.49
C ARG A 372 13.00 0.49 5.58
N LYS A 373 14.08 0.72 4.86
CA LYS A 373 14.09 1.68 3.76
C LYS A 373 13.40 1.06 2.54
N TYR A 374 12.56 1.84 1.88
CA TYR A 374 11.90 1.42 0.64
C TYR A 374 12.88 1.59 -0.52
N GLY A 375 13.24 0.51 -1.20
CA GLY A 375 14.20 0.55 -2.29
C GLY A 375 14.58 -0.82 -2.83
N LEU A 376 15.59 -0.86 -3.69
CA LEU A 376 15.99 -2.05 -4.47
C LEU A 376 17.28 -2.69 -3.95
N ASP A 377 18.01 -2.05 -3.06
CA ASP A 377 19.28 -2.55 -2.53
C ASP A 377 19.02 -3.51 -1.36
N LEU A 378 18.85 -4.79 -1.71
CA LEU A 378 18.63 -5.85 -0.72
C LEU A 378 19.82 -6.07 0.22
N GLU A 379 21.06 -5.78 -0.23
CA GLU A 379 22.27 -5.92 0.59
C GLU A 379 22.32 -4.81 1.65
N ALA A 380 21.85 -3.63 1.31
CA ALA A 380 21.64 -2.52 2.26
C ALA A 380 20.39 -2.68 3.14
N GLY A 381 19.66 -3.80 3.03
CA GLY A 381 18.44 -4.06 3.80
C GLY A 381 17.21 -3.28 3.30
N GLU A 382 17.25 -2.75 2.07
CA GLU A 382 16.07 -2.12 1.45
C GLU A 382 15.04 -3.16 1.01
N THR A 383 13.79 -2.74 0.88
CA THR A 383 12.72 -3.59 0.38
C THR A 383 11.64 -2.79 -0.35
N MET A 384 11.09 -3.37 -1.41
CA MET A 384 9.85 -2.91 -2.04
C MET A 384 8.63 -3.77 -1.64
N ARG A 385 8.80 -4.74 -0.74
CA ARG A 385 7.65 -5.50 -0.21
C ARG A 385 6.72 -4.53 0.53
N PRO A 386 5.41 -4.57 0.29
CA PRO A 386 4.45 -3.64 0.90
C PRO A 386 4.15 -4.01 2.36
N GLN A 387 5.18 -4.12 3.18
CA GLN A 387 5.15 -4.63 4.56
C GLN A 387 4.03 -4.04 5.44
N PRO A 388 3.75 -2.73 5.42
CA PRO A 388 2.72 -2.16 6.28
C PRO A 388 1.28 -2.53 5.87
N PHE A 389 1.05 -2.94 4.60
CA PHE A 389 -0.28 -3.18 4.05
C PHE A 389 -0.43 -4.50 3.27
N SER A 390 0.42 -5.48 3.58
CA SER A 390 0.31 -6.87 3.10
C SER A 390 0.32 -7.85 4.25
N LEU A 391 -0.04 -9.11 3.97
CA LEU A 391 0.09 -10.19 4.94
C LEU A 391 1.56 -10.52 5.14
N VAL A 392 2.04 -10.41 6.38
CA VAL A 392 3.44 -10.61 6.77
C VAL A 392 3.57 -11.21 8.18
N GLY A 393 4.73 -11.79 8.47
CA GLY A 393 5.11 -12.30 9.78
C GLY A 393 4.36 -13.57 10.21
N ASP A 394 4.54 -13.98 11.47
CA ASP A 394 4.01 -15.22 12.05
C ASP A 394 2.74 -14.99 12.88
N GLY A 395 2.04 -13.87 12.69
CA GLY A 395 0.79 -13.54 13.36
C GLY A 395 0.90 -12.52 14.50
N ALA A 396 -0.26 -12.07 14.95
CA ALA A 396 -0.38 -11.03 15.99
C ALA A 396 -0.65 -11.57 17.39
N GLY A 397 -0.60 -12.89 17.57
CA GLY A 397 -0.78 -13.48 18.89
C GLY A 397 -2.11 -13.11 19.56
N SER A 398 -2.06 -12.80 20.82
CA SER A 398 -3.22 -12.50 21.68
C SER A 398 -4.06 -11.30 21.27
N ILE A 399 -3.67 -10.51 20.26
CA ILE A 399 -4.55 -9.46 19.69
C ILE A 399 -5.84 -10.09 19.15
N PHE A 400 -5.76 -11.30 18.62
CA PHE A 400 -6.93 -12.02 18.05
C PHE A 400 -8.02 -12.37 19.07
N LYS A 401 -7.73 -12.28 20.36
CA LYS A 401 -8.74 -12.40 21.43
C LYS A 401 -9.84 -11.33 21.29
N ILE A 402 -9.56 -10.20 20.65
CA ILE A 402 -10.55 -9.17 20.31
C ILE A 402 -11.68 -9.76 19.48
N PHE A 403 -11.37 -10.55 18.45
CA PHE A 403 -12.34 -11.10 17.52
C PHE A 403 -13.21 -12.19 18.18
N THR A 404 -12.60 -13.03 18.99
CA THR A 404 -13.33 -14.04 19.78
C THR A 404 -14.27 -13.37 20.79
N THR A 405 -13.81 -12.30 21.44
CA THR A 405 -14.63 -11.53 22.38
C THR A 405 -15.78 -10.82 21.67
N ALA A 406 -15.50 -10.13 20.55
CA ALA A 406 -16.53 -9.45 19.76
C ALA A 406 -17.62 -10.43 19.30
N ALA A 407 -17.24 -11.63 18.84
CA ALA A 407 -18.18 -12.66 18.43
C ALA A 407 -19.00 -13.19 19.64
N ALA A 408 -18.41 -13.32 20.80
CA ALA A 408 -19.13 -13.72 22.03
C ALA A 408 -20.15 -12.66 22.46
N LEU A 409 -19.77 -11.37 22.39
CA LEU A 409 -20.67 -10.24 22.66
C LEU A 409 -21.84 -10.20 21.65
N ASP A 410 -21.57 -10.44 20.37
CA ASP A 410 -22.60 -10.53 19.34
C ASP A 410 -23.59 -11.68 19.59
N MET A 411 -23.12 -12.77 20.18
CA MET A 411 -23.93 -13.90 20.63
C MET A 411 -24.69 -13.64 21.95
N GLY A 412 -24.56 -12.44 22.54
CA GLY A 412 -25.29 -12.05 23.75
C GLY A 412 -24.54 -12.21 25.07
N MET A 413 -23.26 -12.53 25.07
CA MET A 413 -22.42 -12.47 26.28
C MET A 413 -22.25 -10.99 26.71
N GLY A 414 -22.16 -10.76 28.04
CA GLY A 414 -21.77 -9.44 28.57
C GLY A 414 -20.29 -9.39 28.97
N ILE A 415 -19.69 -8.19 29.08
CA ILE A 415 -18.30 -8.05 29.56
C ILE A 415 -18.14 -8.40 31.06
N ASN A 416 -19.22 -8.40 31.81
CA ASN A 416 -19.22 -8.87 33.21
C ASN A 416 -19.23 -10.40 33.34
N ALA A 417 -19.38 -11.14 32.22
CA ALA A 417 -19.33 -12.59 32.23
C ALA A 417 -18.00 -13.10 32.81
N GLN A 418 -18.08 -14.14 33.64
CA GLN A 418 -16.91 -14.77 34.26
C GLN A 418 -16.36 -15.84 33.31
N LEU A 419 -15.12 -15.66 32.86
CA LEU A 419 -14.38 -16.63 32.08
C LEU A 419 -13.58 -17.54 33.04
N ASP A 420 -13.73 -18.84 32.91
CA ASP A 420 -12.87 -19.78 33.60
C ASP A 420 -11.45 -19.75 33.02
N VAL A 421 -10.46 -19.80 33.88
CA VAL A 421 -9.03 -19.75 33.51
C VAL A 421 -8.33 -21.02 34.05
N PRO A 422 -8.59 -22.19 33.44
CA PRO A 422 -7.92 -23.41 33.89
C PRO A 422 -6.42 -23.35 33.62
N PRO A 423 -5.56 -24.00 34.42
CA PRO A 423 -4.12 -24.07 34.16
C PRO A 423 -3.78 -24.62 32.76
N ARG A 424 -4.62 -25.53 32.28
CA ARG A 424 -4.54 -26.16 30.97
C ARG A 424 -5.93 -26.37 30.37
N PHE A 425 -6.06 -26.09 29.08
CA PHE A 425 -7.25 -26.40 28.31
C PHE A 425 -6.92 -27.39 27.21
N GLN A 426 -7.81 -28.35 26.95
CA GLN A 426 -7.67 -29.35 25.89
C GLN A 426 -9.01 -29.53 25.18
N ALA A 427 -8.99 -29.53 23.85
CA ALA A 427 -10.19 -29.75 23.05
C ALA A 427 -9.88 -30.59 21.80
N LYS A 428 -10.73 -31.58 21.54
CA LYS A 428 -10.75 -32.32 20.28
C LYS A 428 -11.52 -31.52 19.22
N GLY A 429 -11.12 -31.70 17.95
CA GLY A 429 -11.83 -31.09 16.84
C GLY A 429 -11.59 -29.58 16.65
N LEU A 430 -10.67 -28.96 17.40
CA LEU A 430 -10.25 -27.56 17.25
C LEU A 430 -8.80 -27.43 16.76
N GLY A 431 -8.39 -28.30 15.84
CA GLY A 431 -7.01 -28.46 15.44
C GLY A 431 -6.27 -29.48 16.31
N SER A 432 -4.93 -29.46 16.24
CA SER A 432 -4.07 -30.41 16.98
C SER A 432 -2.76 -29.75 17.42
N GLY A 433 -2.12 -30.31 18.46
CA GLY A 433 -0.82 -29.80 18.93
C GLY A 433 -0.94 -28.72 20.01
N GLY A 434 0.09 -27.87 20.11
CA GLY A 434 0.22 -26.82 21.14
C GLY A 434 1.07 -27.28 22.33
N ALA A 435 0.59 -27.17 23.57
CA ALA A 435 1.35 -27.39 24.78
C ALA A 435 1.95 -28.82 24.88
N LYS A 436 3.14 -28.94 25.46
CA LYS A 436 3.85 -30.18 25.65
C LYS A 436 2.95 -31.27 26.27
N GLY A 437 3.03 -32.51 25.77
CA GLY A 437 2.23 -33.63 26.21
C GLY A 437 0.77 -33.57 25.72
N CYS A 438 0.49 -32.91 24.61
CA CYS A 438 -0.82 -32.89 23.99
C CYS A 438 -1.13 -34.26 23.35
N PRO A 439 -2.32 -34.82 23.57
CA PRO A 439 -2.75 -36.05 22.90
C PRO A 439 -2.90 -35.82 21.38
N LYS A 440 -2.80 -36.88 20.57
CA LYS A 440 -3.07 -36.81 19.14
C LYS A 440 -4.48 -36.27 18.88
N GLU A 441 -4.63 -35.53 17.79
CA GLU A 441 -5.92 -34.92 17.36
C GLU A 441 -6.58 -34.01 18.40
N THR A 442 -5.78 -33.48 19.32
CA THR A 442 -6.24 -32.58 20.36
C THR A 442 -5.44 -31.30 20.28
N TRP A 443 -6.09 -30.18 20.46
CA TRP A 443 -5.44 -28.90 20.68
C TRP A 443 -5.30 -28.61 22.17
N CYS A 444 -4.09 -28.27 22.62
CA CYS A 444 -3.77 -28.05 24.03
C CYS A 444 -3.18 -26.64 24.22
N VAL A 445 -3.69 -25.94 25.23
CA VAL A 445 -3.25 -24.58 25.57
C VAL A 445 -2.89 -24.51 27.05
N VAL A 446 -1.81 -23.79 27.34
CA VAL A 446 -1.40 -23.42 28.71
C VAL A 446 -1.22 -21.90 28.78
N ASN A 447 -1.25 -21.36 29.99
CA ASN A 447 -1.00 -19.95 30.22
C ASN A 447 0.49 -19.68 30.35
N ALA A 448 0.93 -18.47 29.94
CA ALA A 448 2.31 -18.02 30.10
C ALA A 448 2.66 -17.62 31.54
N GLY A 449 1.67 -17.46 32.40
CA GLY A 449 1.83 -17.10 33.82
C GLY A 449 0.76 -17.69 34.69
N ASN A 450 0.76 -17.29 35.96
CA ASN A 450 -0.23 -17.72 36.95
C ASN A 450 -1.40 -16.73 36.95
N TYR A 451 -2.62 -17.28 36.87
CA TYR A 451 -3.85 -16.52 36.85
C TYR A 451 -4.83 -17.00 37.94
N ARG A 452 -5.78 -16.14 38.31
CA ARG A 452 -6.94 -16.56 39.09
C ARG A 452 -7.77 -17.56 38.29
N GLY A 453 -8.40 -18.53 38.93
CA GLY A 453 -9.19 -19.55 38.25
C GLY A 453 -10.40 -19.05 37.47
N SER A 454 -10.83 -17.82 37.73
CA SER A 454 -11.90 -17.11 36.97
C SER A 454 -11.70 -15.62 37.03
N MET A 455 -12.10 -14.92 35.98
CA MET A 455 -12.09 -13.44 35.89
C MET A 455 -13.12 -12.94 34.87
N ASN A 456 -13.55 -11.70 35.02
CA ASN A 456 -14.46 -11.10 34.01
C ASN A 456 -13.74 -10.85 32.66
N VAL A 457 -14.50 -10.59 31.59
CA VAL A 457 -13.98 -10.39 30.26
C VAL A 457 -12.99 -9.22 30.17
N THR A 458 -13.27 -8.11 30.88
CA THR A 458 -12.40 -6.92 30.91
C THR A 458 -11.02 -7.23 31.49
N ASP A 459 -10.98 -7.94 32.64
CA ASP A 459 -9.73 -8.33 33.28
C ASP A 459 -9.00 -9.40 32.46
N ALA A 460 -9.75 -10.31 31.79
CA ALA A 460 -9.19 -11.30 30.88
C ALA A 460 -8.56 -10.66 29.62
N LEU A 461 -9.17 -9.63 29.05
CA LEU A 461 -8.56 -8.88 27.94
C LEU A 461 -7.29 -8.16 28.40
N ALA A 462 -7.31 -7.51 29.55
CA ALA A 462 -6.18 -6.78 30.10
C ALA A 462 -4.97 -7.66 30.43
N THR A 463 -5.20 -8.83 31.10
CA THR A 463 -4.13 -9.74 31.54
C THR A 463 -3.84 -10.88 30.56
N SER A 464 -4.73 -11.11 29.61
CA SER A 464 -4.51 -11.97 28.44
C SER A 464 -4.27 -13.47 28.68
N PRO A 465 -4.98 -14.18 29.60
CA PRO A 465 -4.82 -15.62 29.80
C PRO A 465 -5.21 -16.40 28.54
N ASN A 466 -4.36 -17.33 28.09
CA ASN A 466 -4.60 -18.09 26.87
C ASN A 466 -5.75 -19.09 27.00
N THR A 467 -5.81 -19.78 28.13
CA THR A 467 -6.79 -20.86 28.34
C THR A 467 -8.23 -20.36 28.43
N ALA A 468 -8.45 -19.14 28.95
CA ALA A 468 -9.77 -18.52 28.97
C ALA A 468 -10.32 -18.30 27.57
N PHE A 469 -9.50 -17.76 26.66
CA PHE A 469 -9.91 -17.50 25.29
C PHE A 469 -9.95 -18.77 24.42
N ALA A 470 -9.10 -19.76 24.73
CA ALA A 470 -9.20 -21.09 24.11
C ALA A 470 -10.53 -21.77 24.48
N LYS A 471 -10.98 -21.64 25.74
CA LYS A 471 -12.32 -22.10 26.17
C LYS A 471 -13.42 -21.25 25.53
N LEU A 472 -13.25 -19.92 25.44
CA LEU A 472 -14.23 -19.04 24.83
C LEU A 472 -14.44 -19.34 23.34
N ILE A 473 -13.38 -19.51 22.53
CA ILE A 473 -13.52 -19.83 21.10
C ILE A 473 -14.17 -21.19 20.88
N SER A 474 -14.01 -22.15 21.81
CA SER A 474 -14.69 -23.45 21.73
C SER A 474 -16.22 -23.31 21.91
N GLN A 475 -16.68 -22.26 22.58
CA GLN A 475 -18.09 -21.94 22.78
C GLN A 475 -18.66 -21.08 21.64
N VAL A 476 -17.87 -20.10 21.17
CA VAL A 476 -18.21 -19.20 20.07
C VAL A 476 -18.24 -19.92 18.73
N GLY A 477 -17.27 -20.82 18.52
CA GLY A 477 -16.99 -21.47 17.23
C GLY A 477 -16.00 -20.66 16.37
N VAL A 478 -15.04 -21.38 15.78
CA VAL A 478 -13.98 -20.78 14.95
C VAL A 478 -14.53 -19.95 13.80
N GLY A 479 -15.54 -20.47 13.08
CA GLY A 479 -16.13 -19.76 11.94
C GLY A 479 -16.65 -18.37 12.30
N ARG A 480 -17.37 -18.24 13.43
CA ARG A 480 -17.88 -16.92 13.88
C ARG A 480 -16.77 -15.96 14.28
N ALA A 481 -15.70 -16.46 14.91
CA ALA A 481 -14.55 -15.61 15.26
C ALA A 481 -13.82 -15.11 14.02
N VAL A 482 -13.66 -15.96 12.98
CA VAL A 482 -13.05 -15.58 11.69
C VAL A 482 -13.94 -14.57 10.95
N ASP A 483 -15.25 -14.82 10.89
CA ASP A 483 -16.20 -13.89 10.24
C ASP A 483 -16.21 -12.52 10.94
N MET A 484 -16.11 -12.51 12.27
CA MET A 484 -16.01 -11.28 13.05
C MET A 484 -14.71 -10.53 12.75
N ALA A 485 -13.59 -11.23 12.59
CA ALA A 485 -12.31 -10.61 12.22
C ALA A 485 -12.38 -9.91 10.84
N ILE A 486 -13.01 -10.58 9.86
CA ILE A 486 -13.24 -10.01 8.52
C ILE A 486 -14.17 -8.81 8.61
N LYS A 487 -15.29 -8.92 9.32
CA LYS A 487 -16.24 -7.81 9.53
C LYS A 487 -15.57 -6.59 10.13
N LEU A 488 -14.76 -6.76 11.17
CA LEU A 488 -14.08 -5.66 11.84
C LEU A 488 -12.94 -5.05 11.01
N GLY A 489 -12.39 -5.77 10.01
CA GLY A 489 -11.43 -5.13 9.10
C GLY A 489 -10.31 -5.99 8.54
N LEU A 490 -10.12 -7.26 8.96
CA LEU A 490 -9.11 -8.16 8.37
C LEU A 490 -9.62 -8.72 7.02
N ARG A 491 -9.86 -7.81 6.06
CA ARG A 491 -10.52 -8.14 4.77
C ARG A 491 -9.67 -9.02 3.87
N SER A 492 -8.34 -8.87 3.92
CA SER A 492 -7.39 -9.68 3.15
C SER A 492 -7.53 -11.19 3.45
N TYR A 493 -8.01 -11.56 4.63
CA TYR A 493 -8.23 -12.97 4.99
C TYR A 493 -9.27 -13.67 4.11
N ALA A 494 -10.20 -12.93 3.53
CA ALA A 494 -11.21 -13.45 2.60
C ALA A 494 -10.73 -13.49 1.14
N ASN A 495 -9.55 -12.94 0.84
CA ASN A 495 -9.07 -12.89 -0.54
C ASN A 495 -8.63 -14.29 -1.03
N PRO A 496 -8.99 -14.67 -2.25
CA PRO A 496 -8.55 -15.92 -2.87
C PRO A 496 -7.01 -16.01 -2.90
N GLY A 497 -6.48 -17.21 -2.65
CA GLY A 497 -5.05 -17.50 -2.73
C GLY A 497 -4.21 -16.99 -1.56
N THR A 498 -4.81 -16.47 -0.49
CA THR A 498 -4.06 -16.02 0.69
C THR A 498 -3.59 -17.18 1.59
N ALA A 499 -4.13 -18.38 1.43
CA ALA A 499 -3.69 -19.59 2.16
C ALA A 499 -2.58 -20.37 1.45
N ARG A 500 -1.87 -19.80 0.49
CA ARG A 500 -0.87 -20.53 -0.32
C ARG A 500 0.28 -21.12 0.49
N ASP A 501 0.69 -20.49 1.57
CA ASP A 501 1.77 -21.00 2.44
C ASP A 501 1.34 -22.28 3.20
N TYR A 502 0.03 -22.50 3.36
CA TYR A 502 -0.57 -23.66 4.00
C TYR A 502 -1.15 -24.67 3.00
N ASN A 503 -1.53 -24.23 1.81
CA ASN A 503 -2.13 -25.04 0.74
C ASN A 503 -1.72 -24.49 -0.63
N PRO A 504 -0.48 -24.78 -1.11
CA PRO A 504 0.14 -24.15 -2.28
C PRO A 504 -0.63 -24.33 -3.59
N ASP A 505 -1.34 -25.46 -3.75
CA ASP A 505 -2.02 -25.83 -4.99
C ASP A 505 -3.46 -25.31 -5.05
N SER A 506 -3.92 -24.56 -4.03
CA SER A 506 -5.28 -24.07 -3.96
C SER A 506 -5.38 -22.55 -4.08
N ASN A 507 -6.53 -22.11 -4.58
CA ASN A 507 -6.93 -20.70 -4.53
C ASN A 507 -7.71 -20.37 -3.25
N GLU A 508 -7.49 -21.14 -2.17
CA GLU A 508 -8.19 -21.02 -0.90
C GLU A 508 -7.81 -19.72 -0.18
N SER A 509 -8.79 -19.10 0.47
CA SER A 509 -8.55 -17.97 1.34
C SER A 509 -8.06 -18.42 2.74
N LEU A 510 -7.33 -17.57 3.46
CA LEU A 510 -6.95 -17.84 4.86
C LEU A 510 -8.19 -18.10 5.74
N ALA A 511 -9.27 -17.35 5.51
CA ALA A 511 -10.51 -17.54 6.24
C ALA A 511 -11.11 -18.93 6.02
N ASP A 512 -11.18 -19.38 4.78
CA ASP A 512 -11.72 -20.69 4.45
C ASP A 512 -10.82 -21.81 4.97
N PHE A 513 -9.50 -21.65 4.87
CA PHE A 513 -8.53 -22.59 5.44
C PHE A 513 -8.74 -22.76 6.94
N VAL A 514 -8.77 -21.65 7.71
CA VAL A 514 -8.93 -21.68 9.17
C VAL A 514 -10.27 -22.30 9.57
N LYS A 515 -11.36 -21.96 8.87
CA LYS A 515 -12.70 -22.52 9.10
C LYS A 515 -12.76 -24.00 8.78
N ARG A 516 -12.24 -24.43 7.63
CA ARG A 516 -12.21 -25.82 7.19
C ARG A 516 -11.42 -26.71 8.14
N GLN A 517 -10.25 -26.22 8.60
CA GLN A 517 -9.42 -26.93 9.59
C GLN A 517 -9.95 -26.80 11.02
N ASN A 518 -10.96 -25.95 11.24
CA ASN A 518 -11.53 -25.61 12.53
C ASN A 518 -10.47 -25.26 13.58
N LEU A 519 -9.56 -24.35 13.24
CA LEU A 519 -8.38 -24.03 14.06
C LEU A 519 -8.75 -23.14 15.26
N GLY A 520 -8.92 -23.75 16.43
CA GLY A 520 -9.14 -23.03 17.70
C GLY A 520 -8.01 -22.07 18.06
N SER A 521 -6.79 -22.35 17.60
CA SER A 521 -5.63 -21.47 17.73
C SER A 521 -5.81 -20.09 17.10
N PHE A 522 -6.82 -19.89 16.24
CA PHE A 522 -7.15 -18.57 15.67
C PHE A 522 -7.30 -17.49 16.75
N THR A 523 -7.86 -17.80 17.93
CA THR A 523 -7.93 -16.83 19.04
C THR A 523 -6.57 -16.38 19.58
N LEU A 524 -5.50 -17.11 19.26
CA LEU A 524 -4.11 -16.81 19.62
C LEU A 524 -3.29 -16.28 18.42
N GLY A 525 -3.93 -15.97 17.30
CA GLY A 525 -3.40 -15.28 16.13
C GLY A 525 -2.11 -15.86 15.55
N PRO A 526 -2.06 -17.13 15.12
CA PRO A 526 -0.83 -17.78 14.65
C PRO A 526 -0.59 -17.68 13.15
N ILE A 527 -1.23 -16.75 12.47
CA ILE A 527 -1.19 -16.61 11.00
C ILE A 527 -0.84 -15.17 10.62
N GLU A 528 -0.31 -14.96 9.43
CA GLU A 528 0.18 -13.68 8.91
C GLU A 528 -0.83 -12.55 9.12
N LEU A 529 -0.32 -11.33 9.25
CA LEU A 529 -1.12 -10.15 9.55
C LEU A 529 -0.86 -9.02 8.56
N ASN A 530 -1.92 -8.32 8.18
CA ASN A 530 -1.84 -7.01 7.53
C ASN A 530 -1.96 -5.91 8.63
N ALA A 531 -0.86 -5.21 8.89
CA ALA A 531 -0.79 -4.23 9.97
C ALA A 531 -1.71 -3.00 9.73
N LEU A 532 -1.92 -2.58 8.48
CA LEU A 532 -2.87 -1.53 8.13
C LEU A 532 -4.31 -1.97 8.43
N GLU A 533 -4.65 -3.21 8.07
CA GLU A 533 -5.98 -3.76 8.39
C GLU A 533 -6.21 -3.89 9.89
N LEU A 534 -5.17 -4.26 10.66
CA LEU A 534 -5.27 -4.27 12.12
C LEU A 534 -5.48 -2.87 12.71
N SER A 535 -4.80 -1.85 12.17
CA SER A 535 -5.05 -0.44 12.53
C SER A 535 -6.49 -0.05 12.18
N ASN A 536 -7.02 -0.57 11.07
CA ASN A 536 -8.39 -0.31 10.63
C ASN A 536 -9.44 -1.03 11.49
N VAL A 537 -9.13 -2.23 12.04
CA VAL A 537 -9.95 -2.88 13.07
C VAL A 537 -10.13 -1.95 14.28
N ALA A 538 -9.03 -1.36 14.74
CA ALA A 538 -9.06 -0.39 15.82
C ALA A 538 -9.88 0.86 15.47
N ALA A 539 -9.73 1.37 14.23
CA ALA A 539 -10.53 2.50 13.72
C ALA A 539 -12.03 2.15 13.64
N THR A 540 -12.38 0.92 13.23
CA THR A 540 -13.75 0.42 13.21
C THR A 540 -14.37 0.44 14.61
N LEU A 541 -13.65 -0.06 15.61
CA LEU A 541 -14.10 -0.02 17.01
C LEU A 541 -14.23 1.41 17.52
N ALA A 542 -13.24 2.27 17.23
CA ALA A 542 -13.25 3.69 17.62
C ALA A 542 -14.37 4.50 16.94
N SER A 543 -14.85 4.04 15.76
CA SER A 543 -15.95 4.65 14.99
C SER A 543 -17.33 4.10 15.38
N GLY A 544 -17.44 3.37 16.51
CA GLY A 544 -18.69 2.76 16.95
C GLY A 544 -19.15 1.62 16.05
N GLY A 545 -18.22 0.84 15.51
CA GLY A 545 -18.48 -0.32 14.67
C GLY A 545 -18.78 -0.01 13.21
N VAL A 546 -18.49 1.20 12.76
CA VAL A 546 -18.49 1.55 11.33
C VAL A 546 -17.11 1.22 10.75
N TRP A 547 -17.09 0.31 9.80
CA TRP A 547 -15.93 0.03 8.98
C TRP A 547 -15.92 0.91 7.74
N CYS A 548 -14.79 1.49 7.41
CA CYS A 548 -14.53 2.16 6.13
C CYS A 548 -13.24 1.61 5.52
N PRO A 549 -13.07 1.62 4.19
CA PRO A 549 -11.77 1.32 3.60
C PRO A 549 -10.73 2.33 4.08
N PRO A 550 -9.49 1.88 4.44
CA PRO A 550 -8.43 2.80 4.83
C PRO A 550 -8.08 3.73 3.66
N ASN A 551 -8.47 4.98 3.75
CA ASN A 551 -8.37 5.94 2.64
C ASN A 551 -7.13 6.84 2.78
N PRO A 552 -6.13 6.76 1.85
CA PRO A 552 -4.96 7.62 1.83
C PRO A 552 -5.14 8.88 0.98
N ILE A 553 -6.30 9.09 0.32
CA ILE A 553 -6.53 10.17 -0.64
C ILE A 553 -7.56 11.14 -0.09
N ASP A 554 -7.21 12.42 -0.09
CA ASP A 554 -8.15 13.49 0.19
C ASP A 554 -8.85 13.98 -1.09
N GLN A 555 -8.08 14.20 -2.16
CA GLN A 555 -8.59 14.66 -3.45
C GLN A 555 -7.69 14.22 -4.60
N LEU A 556 -8.28 13.82 -5.72
CA LEU A 556 -7.61 13.57 -6.98
C LEU A 556 -8.05 14.61 -8.00
N ILE A 557 -7.11 15.36 -8.56
CA ILE A 557 -7.37 16.43 -9.53
C ILE A 557 -6.68 16.07 -10.84
N ASP A 558 -7.41 16.15 -11.95
CA ASP A 558 -6.83 15.96 -13.28
C ASP A 558 -5.98 17.18 -13.73
N ARG A 559 -5.27 17.04 -14.85
CA ARG A 559 -4.45 18.11 -15.40
C ARG A 559 -5.21 19.38 -15.82
N ASN A 560 -6.54 19.28 -15.98
CA ASN A 560 -7.41 20.40 -16.35
C ASN A 560 -7.96 21.11 -15.11
N GLY A 561 -7.64 20.63 -13.91
CA GLY A 561 -8.10 21.18 -12.65
C GLY A 561 -9.45 20.61 -12.19
N ASN A 562 -9.99 19.57 -12.85
CA ASN A 562 -11.23 18.94 -12.43
C ASN A 562 -10.98 17.86 -11.39
N GLU A 563 -11.87 17.75 -10.42
CA GLU A 563 -11.83 16.67 -9.45
C GLU A 563 -12.29 15.35 -10.08
N VAL A 564 -11.49 14.31 -9.87
CA VAL A 564 -11.76 12.94 -10.32
C VAL A 564 -12.25 12.12 -9.15
N ALA A 565 -13.45 11.57 -9.27
CA ALA A 565 -14.01 10.70 -8.23
C ALA A 565 -13.20 9.41 -8.10
N VAL A 566 -12.72 9.13 -6.88
CA VAL A 566 -12.06 7.86 -6.54
C VAL A 566 -13.11 6.96 -5.88
N THR A 567 -13.66 6.06 -6.67
CA THR A 567 -14.73 5.16 -6.20
C THR A 567 -14.11 3.92 -5.56
N THR A 568 -14.38 3.73 -4.29
CA THR A 568 -14.00 2.55 -3.51
C THR A 568 -15.21 1.97 -2.78
N GLU A 569 -14.99 0.97 -1.94
CA GLU A 569 -16.03 0.43 -1.06
C GLU A 569 -16.60 1.53 -0.15
N THR A 570 -17.90 1.41 0.17
CA THR A 570 -18.58 2.33 1.09
C THR A 570 -18.30 1.98 2.55
N CYS A 571 -18.51 2.95 3.43
CA CYS A 571 -18.49 2.69 4.88
C CYS A 571 -19.75 1.93 5.30
N ASP A 572 -19.59 0.89 6.12
CA ASP A 572 -20.69 0.04 6.59
C ASP A 572 -20.70 -0.09 8.12
N GLN A 573 -21.90 -0.10 8.73
CA GLN A 573 -22.07 -0.48 10.13
C GLN A 573 -21.94 -2.01 10.26
N VAL A 574 -20.74 -2.50 10.54
CA VAL A 574 -20.43 -3.95 10.52
C VAL A 574 -20.76 -4.67 11.83
N VAL A 575 -20.75 -3.93 12.93
CA VAL A 575 -21.24 -4.39 14.25
C VAL A 575 -22.03 -3.28 14.94
N PRO A 576 -22.99 -3.60 15.81
CA PRO A 576 -23.74 -2.58 16.54
C PRO A 576 -22.84 -1.63 17.33
N ALA A 577 -23.19 -0.34 17.36
CA ALA A 577 -22.39 0.66 18.07
C ALA A 577 -22.24 0.35 19.56
N GLY A 578 -23.28 -0.19 20.20
CA GLY A 578 -23.20 -0.63 21.61
C GLY A 578 -22.17 -1.73 21.84
N LEU A 579 -22.04 -2.69 20.90
CA LEU A 579 -21.03 -3.73 20.95
C LEU A 579 -19.62 -3.12 20.86
N ALA A 580 -19.36 -2.32 19.79
CA ALA A 580 -18.06 -1.71 19.56
C ALA A 580 -17.60 -0.83 20.74
N ASN A 581 -18.51 0.02 21.23
CA ASN A 581 -18.25 0.93 22.34
C ASN A 581 -17.95 0.17 23.65
N THR A 582 -18.74 -0.87 23.95
CA THR A 582 -18.53 -1.67 25.18
C THR A 582 -17.26 -2.50 25.09
N LEU A 583 -16.93 -3.03 23.92
CA LEU A 583 -15.66 -3.74 23.71
C LEU A 583 -14.46 -2.77 23.85
N ALA A 584 -14.54 -1.56 23.29
CA ALA A 584 -13.51 -0.53 23.49
C ALA A 584 -13.28 -0.23 24.97
N ASN A 585 -14.36 -0.10 25.76
CA ASN A 585 -14.24 0.05 27.21
C ASN A 585 -13.60 -1.14 27.89
N ALA A 586 -13.96 -2.37 27.51
CA ALA A 586 -13.35 -3.58 28.06
C ALA A 586 -11.83 -3.66 27.76
N MET A 587 -11.39 -3.11 26.62
CA MET A 587 -9.99 -3.03 26.24
C MET A 587 -9.21 -1.89 26.90
N SER A 588 -9.86 -1.01 27.67
CA SER A 588 -9.19 0.17 28.27
C SER A 588 -8.22 -0.17 29.39
N LYS A 589 -8.33 -1.36 29.98
CA LYS A 589 -7.46 -1.78 31.09
C LYS A 589 -6.11 -2.37 30.67
N ASP A 590 -5.85 -2.57 29.36
CA ASP A 590 -4.58 -3.15 28.91
C ASP A 590 -3.38 -2.22 29.17
N ALA A 591 -3.61 -0.90 29.18
CA ALA A 591 -2.58 0.13 29.40
C ALA A 591 -2.46 0.59 30.85
N VAL A 592 -3.22 0.03 31.81
CA VAL A 592 -3.23 0.45 33.21
C VAL A 592 -3.22 -0.74 34.18
N GLY A 593 -2.76 -0.54 35.40
CA GLY A 593 -2.78 -1.54 36.48
C GLY A 593 -1.97 -2.78 36.10
N SER A 594 -2.63 -3.95 36.10
CA SER A 594 -2.06 -5.25 35.75
C SER A 594 -2.14 -5.55 34.22
N GLY A 595 -2.54 -4.57 33.41
CA GLY A 595 -2.62 -4.74 31.96
C GLY A 595 -1.26 -4.97 31.31
N THR A 596 -1.25 -5.72 30.21
CA THR A 596 0.01 -6.17 29.57
C THR A 596 0.82 -5.05 28.94
N ALA A 597 0.24 -3.88 28.65
CA ALA A 597 0.93 -2.69 28.15
C ALA A 597 1.17 -1.62 29.23
N ALA A 598 0.71 -1.86 30.48
CA ALA A 598 0.75 -0.84 31.56
C ALA A 598 2.17 -0.32 31.85
N GLY A 599 3.18 -1.20 31.84
CA GLY A 599 4.58 -0.80 32.05
C GLY A 599 5.10 0.16 30.98
N SER A 600 4.77 -0.09 29.71
CA SER A 600 5.15 0.79 28.59
C SER A 600 4.37 2.11 28.60
N ALA A 601 3.09 2.08 28.95
CA ALA A 601 2.27 3.28 29.12
C ALA A 601 2.81 4.18 30.24
N GLY A 602 3.10 3.60 31.42
CA GLY A 602 3.69 4.33 32.55
C GLY A 602 5.05 4.92 32.23
N ALA A 603 5.94 4.17 31.56
CA ALA A 603 7.25 4.66 31.14
C ALA A 603 7.15 5.80 30.11
N ALA A 604 6.12 5.85 29.29
CA ALA A 604 5.85 6.92 28.34
C ALA A 604 5.10 8.11 28.97
N GLY A 605 4.69 8.02 30.24
CA GLY A 605 3.85 9.03 30.90
C GLY A 605 2.48 9.17 30.24
N TRP A 606 1.89 8.08 29.75
CA TRP A 606 0.58 8.10 29.10
C TRP A 606 -0.53 8.21 30.15
N ASP A 607 -1.30 9.29 30.05
CA ASP A 607 -2.32 9.67 31.05
C ASP A 607 -3.73 9.83 30.43
N LEU A 608 -3.89 9.53 29.13
CA LEU A 608 -5.16 9.68 28.42
C LEU A 608 -5.95 8.36 28.38
N PRO A 609 -7.30 8.45 28.37
CA PRO A 609 -8.12 7.27 28.13
C PRO A 609 -7.81 6.65 26.78
N MET A 610 -7.64 5.34 26.74
CA MET A 610 -7.42 4.59 25.51
C MET A 610 -7.93 3.16 25.61
N SER A 611 -8.04 2.49 24.48
CA SER A 611 -8.27 1.05 24.39
C SER A 611 -7.06 0.40 23.74
N GLY A 612 -6.67 -0.78 24.17
CA GLY A 612 -5.51 -1.45 23.60
C GLY A 612 -5.53 -2.97 23.80
N LYS A 613 -4.67 -3.65 23.04
CA LYS A 613 -4.39 -5.07 23.20
C LYS A 613 -3.01 -5.41 22.73
N THR A 614 -2.24 -6.06 23.57
CA THR A 614 -0.95 -6.66 23.22
C THR A 614 -1.14 -8.04 22.59
N GLY A 615 -0.16 -8.43 21.78
CA GLY A 615 -0.07 -9.78 21.26
C GLY A 615 1.36 -10.24 21.11
N THR A 616 1.56 -11.52 21.29
CA THR A 616 2.86 -12.21 21.19
C THR A 616 2.60 -13.58 20.62
N THR A 617 3.35 -14.00 19.62
CA THR A 617 3.31 -15.37 19.11
C THR A 617 4.08 -16.31 20.04
N GLU A 618 3.75 -17.61 20.00
CA GLU A 618 4.29 -18.61 20.92
C GLU A 618 5.82 -18.72 20.85
N ALA A 619 6.39 -18.57 19.66
CA ALA A 619 7.83 -18.61 19.43
C ALA A 619 8.51 -17.22 19.50
N HIS A 620 7.81 -16.18 19.90
CA HIS A 620 8.32 -14.78 19.92
C HIS A 620 8.90 -14.27 18.59
N ARG A 621 8.52 -14.86 17.44
CA ARG A 621 8.96 -14.44 16.11
C ARG A 621 8.26 -13.18 15.63
N SER A 622 7.11 -12.91 16.23
CA SER A 622 6.41 -11.64 16.04
C SER A 622 5.66 -11.23 17.31
N ALA A 623 5.50 -9.93 17.45
CA ALA A 623 4.72 -9.33 18.52
C ALA A 623 4.09 -8.03 18.04
N GLY A 624 2.94 -7.66 18.60
CA GLY A 624 2.24 -6.45 18.20
C GLY A 624 1.53 -5.78 19.37
N PHE A 625 1.20 -4.53 19.14
CA PHE A 625 0.30 -3.76 19.98
C PHE A 625 -0.66 -2.97 19.11
N VAL A 626 -1.96 -3.15 19.33
CA VAL A 626 -3.01 -2.32 18.74
C VAL A 626 -3.57 -1.42 19.83
N GLY A 627 -3.58 -0.12 19.57
CA GLY A 627 -4.12 0.85 20.51
C GLY A 627 -4.92 1.93 19.79
N PHE A 628 -5.94 2.45 20.43
CA PHE A 628 -6.78 3.50 19.86
C PHE A 628 -7.43 4.37 20.91
N THR A 629 -7.78 5.56 20.48
CA THR A 629 -8.65 6.52 21.14
C THR A 629 -9.79 6.87 20.20
N ASN A 630 -10.69 7.75 20.58
CA ASN A 630 -11.69 8.30 19.65
C ASN A 630 -11.08 9.20 18.56
N ARG A 631 -9.76 9.43 18.57
CA ARG A 631 -9.05 10.34 17.64
C ARG A 631 -8.07 9.63 16.72
N TYR A 632 -7.44 8.57 17.21
CA TYR A 632 -6.42 7.80 16.51
C TYR A 632 -6.63 6.30 16.73
N ALA A 633 -6.31 5.55 15.71
CA ALA A 633 -6.19 4.11 15.77
C ALA A 633 -4.89 3.68 15.09
N ALA A 634 -4.09 2.86 15.76
CA ALA A 634 -2.82 2.43 15.22
C ALA A 634 -2.44 1.04 15.73
N ALA A 635 -1.74 0.28 14.90
CA ALA A 635 -1.09 -0.97 15.27
C ALA A 635 0.39 -0.89 14.94
N ASN A 636 1.24 -1.18 15.93
CA ASN A 636 2.65 -1.48 15.69
C ASN A 636 2.85 -2.98 15.69
N TYR A 637 3.52 -3.48 14.67
CA TYR A 637 3.78 -4.89 14.48
C TYR A 637 5.25 -5.11 14.17
N ILE A 638 5.92 -5.93 14.99
CA ILE A 638 7.32 -6.30 14.87
C ILE A 638 7.39 -7.80 14.57
N TYR A 639 8.17 -8.18 13.56
CA TYR A 639 8.30 -9.56 13.14
C TYR A 639 9.67 -9.83 12.49
N ASP A 640 10.06 -11.09 12.47
CA ASP A 640 11.20 -11.55 11.68
C ASP A 640 10.80 -11.58 10.19
N ASP A 641 11.43 -10.76 9.35
CA ASP A 641 11.18 -10.69 7.90
C ASP A 641 12.23 -11.44 7.07
N SER A 642 13.07 -12.24 7.72
CA SER A 642 14.04 -13.11 7.06
C SER A 642 13.36 -14.32 6.38
N SER A 643 14.10 -14.99 5.51
CA SER A 643 13.64 -16.21 4.84
C SER A 643 13.52 -17.43 5.78
N SER A 644 14.07 -17.35 6.97
CA SER A 644 14.05 -18.42 7.99
C SER A 644 13.79 -17.77 9.36
N PRO A 645 12.54 -17.43 9.69
CA PRO A 645 12.21 -16.71 10.89
C PRO A 645 12.67 -17.41 12.17
N THR A 646 13.29 -16.66 13.07
CA THR A 646 13.81 -17.10 14.37
C THR A 646 13.22 -16.29 15.50
N ASP A 647 13.47 -16.73 16.75
CA ASP A 647 12.98 -16.06 17.93
C ASP A 647 13.60 -14.66 18.10
N LEU A 648 12.82 -13.72 18.54
CA LEU A 648 13.23 -12.32 18.77
C LEU A 648 13.30 -12.01 20.27
N CYS A 649 14.34 -11.28 20.64
CA CYS A 649 14.57 -10.78 22.00
C CYS A 649 14.49 -9.26 22.08
N SER A 650 14.03 -8.82 23.24
CA SER A 650 13.85 -7.45 23.67
C SER A 650 15.14 -6.85 24.26
N GLY A 651 15.24 -5.55 24.38
CA GLY A 651 16.18 -4.74 25.14
C GLY A 651 17.68 -4.90 24.90
N PRO A 652 18.29 -4.70 23.74
CA PRO A 652 17.75 -4.23 22.44
C PRO A 652 17.12 -5.36 21.61
N LEU A 653 16.23 -4.97 20.69
CA LEU A 653 15.60 -5.89 19.73
C LEU A 653 16.65 -6.60 18.88
N ARG A 654 16.62 -7.95 18.84
CA ARG A 654 17.58 -8.78 18.12
C ARG A 654 17.06 -10.21 17.95
N HIS A 655 17.71 -10.96 17.05
CA HIS A 655 17.54 -12.41 16.99
C HIS A 655 18.21 -13.10 18.19
N CYS A 656 17.64 -14.19 18.65
CA CYS A 656 18.15 -14.95 19.79
C CYS A 656 17.69 -16.43 19.75
N GLY A 657 18.27 -17.25 20.63
CA GLY A 657 17.94 -18.69 20.71
C GLY A 657 16.77 -19.03 21.63
N SER A 658 16.28 -18.06 22.41
CA SER A 658 15.11 -18.19 23.27
C SER A 658 14.47 -16.81 23.39
N GLY A 659 13.35 -16.62 22.70
CA GLY A 659 12.70 -15.33 22.52
C GLY A 659 12.08 -14.79 23.82
N ASP A 660 12.16 -13.47 23.97
CA ASP A 660 11.50 -12.72 25.04
C ASP A 660 10.83 -11.42 24.54
N LEU A 661 10.67 -11.26 23.23
CA LEU A 661 9.91 -10.17 22.67
C LEU A 661 8.43 -10.36 22.98
N TYR A 662 7.85 -9.44 23.74
CA TYR A 662 6.43 -9.39 24.06
C TYR A 662 5.77 -8.13 23.49
N GLY A 663 4.48 -8.20 23.19
CA GLY A 663 3.69 -7.07 22.72
C GLY A 663 3.71 -5.87 23.69
N GLY A 664 3.88 -6.14 25.01
CA GLY A 664 4.05 -5.12 26.04
C GLY A 664 5.41 -4.43 26.06
N ASN A 665 6.40 -4.90 25.28
CA ASN A 665 7.75 -4.35 25.18
C ASN A 665 7.85 -3.36 23.99
N GLU A 666 8.74 -3.64 23.01
CA GLU A 666 9.01 -2.74 21.89
C GLU A 666 7.76 -2.37 21.10
N PRO A 667 6.79 -3.26 20.81
CA PRO A 667 5.58 -2.84 20.08
C PRO A 667 4.78 -1.77 20.82
N SER A 668 4.52 -1.95 22.11
CA SER A 668 3.81 -0.95 22.92
C SER A 668 4.64 0.31 23.13
N ARG A 669 5.95 0.19 23.39
CA ARG A 669 6.87 1.33 23.53
C ARG A 669 6.90 2.19 22.28
N THR A 670 6.94 1.56 21.09
CA THR A 670 6.87 2.23 19.79
C THR A 670 5.55 2.98 19.65
N TRP A 671 4.43 2.32 19.96
CA TRP A 671 3.11 2.94 19.89
C TRP A 671 3.00 4.17 20.79
N PHE A 672 3.36 4.06 22.07
CA PHE A 672 3.27 5.18 23.00
C PHE A 672 4.23 6.32 22.64
N ALA A 673 5.45 6.02 22.19
CA ALA A 673 6.41 7.04 21.75
C ALA A 673 5.93 7.77 20.49
N ALA A 674 5.26 7.08 19.56
CA ALA A 674 4.68 7.68 18.37
C ALA A 674 3.46 8.54 18.68
N MET A 675 2.59 8.06 19.59
CA MET A 675 1.27 8.67 19.80
C MET A 675 1.26 9.78 20.87
N LYS A 676 2.15 9.72 21.89
CA LYS A 676 2.17 10.74 22.95
C LYS A 676 2.38 12.16 22.42
N PRO A 677 3.29 12.44 21.46
CA PRO A 677 3.48 13.80 20.93
C PRO A 677 2.25 14.37 20.21
N ILE A 678 1.40 13.51 19.66
CA ILE A 678 0.25 13.89 18.83
C ILE A 678 -1.10 13.65 19.51
N ALA A 679 -1.09 13.16 20.74
CA ALA A 679 -2.29 12.68 21.43
C ALA A 679 -3.44 13.68 21.48
N ASN A 680 -3.12 14.99 21.57
CA ASN A 680 -4.10 16.08 21.69
C ASN A 680 -4.37 16.86 20.39
N ASN A 681 -3.75 16.48 19.27
CA ASN A 681 -3.82 17.27 18.03
C ASN A 681 -5.24 17.37 17.43
N PHE A 682 -6.13 16.43 17.73
CA PHE A 682 -7.48 16.39 17.14
C PHE A 682 -8.62 16.51 18.17
N GLY A 683 -8.34 17.12 19.32
CA GLY A 683 -9.33 17.45 20.36
C GLY A 683 -9.39 16.46 21.51
N GLU A 684 -10.41 16.60 22.35
CA GLU A 684 -10.54 15.83 23.58
C GLU A 684 -10.61 14.32 23.37
N VAL A 685 -9.84 13.58 24.16
CA VAL A 685 -9.79 12.13 24.16
C VAL A 685 -10.70 11.57 25.24
N GLN A 686 -11.63 10.69 24.86
CA GLN A 686 -12.58 10.05 25.77
C GLN A 686 -12.92 8.63 25.32
N LEU A 687 -13.26 7.76 26.27
CA LEU A 687 -13.85 6.47 25.95
C LEU A 687 -15.33 6.64 25.55
N PRO A 688 -15.83 5.82 24.59
CA PRO A 688 -17.22 5.86 24.23
C PRO A 688 -18.11 5.32 25.38
N PRO A 689 -19.40 5.70 25.46
CA PRO A 689 -20.30 5.17 26.48
C PRO A 689 -20.57 3.68 26.26
N THR A 690 -20.67 2.92 27.36
CA THR A 690 -21.04 1.50 27.30
C THR A 690 -22.54 1.31 27.09
N ASP A 691 -22.92 0.17 26.52
CA ASP A 691 -24.32 -0.25 26.35
C ASP A 691 -24.62 -1.39 27.37
N PRO A 692 -25.64 -1.21 28.24
CA PRO A 692 -26.02 -2.21 29.25
C PRO A 692 -26.25 -3.62 28.69
N ARG A 693 -26.73 -3.72 27.45
CA ARG A 693 -26.93 -5.02 26.78
C ARG A 693 -25.62 -5.82 26.65
N TYR A 694 -24.51 -5.14 26.41
CA TYR A 694 -23.19 -5.76 26.25
C TYR A 694 -22.37 -5.72 27.55
N VAL A 695 -22.80 -4.94 28.55
CA VAL A 695 -22.23 -4.99 29.91
C VAL A 695 -22.78 -6.21 30.65
N ASP A 696 -24.11 -6.34 30.70
CA ASP A 696 -24.82 -7.33 31.50
C ASP A 696 -25.28 -8.55 30.69
N GLY A 697 -25.04 -8.56 29.35
CA GLY A 697 -25.46 -9.63 28.47
C GLY A 697 -26.93 -9.58 28.08
N ALA A 698 -27.28 -10.36 27.06
CA ALA A 698 -28.65 -10.48 26.56
C ALA A 698 -29.52 -11.30 27.55
N PRO A 699 -30.87 -11.20 27.47
CA PRO A 699 -31.76 -12.10 28.18
C PRO A 699 -31.39 -13.57 27.94
N GLY A 700 -31.35 -14.40 29.02
CA GLY A 700 -30.91 -15.79 28.94
C GLY A 700 -29.39 -16.02 29.04
N SER A 701 -28.59 -14.98 29.21
CA SER A 701 -27.14 -15.11 29.45
C SER A 701 -26.78 -15.47 30.89
N ARG A 702 -27.69 -15.28 31.83
CA ARG A 702 -27.43 -15.51 33.25
C ARG A 702 -27.67 -16.98 33.63
N VAL A 703 -26.60 -17.65 34.11
CA VAL A 703 -26.68 -19.03 34.61
C VAL A 703 -27.28 -19.01 36.02
N PRO A 704 -28.39 -19.67 36.25
CA PRO A 704 -29.00 -19.70 37.58
C PRO A 704 -28.13 -20.47 38.58
N SER A 705 -28.15 -20.05 39.86
CA SER A 705 -27.47 -20.81 40.90
C SER A 705 -28.13 -22.17 41.11
N VAL A 706 -27.32 -23.21 41.14
CA VAL A 706 -27.73 -24.63 41.39
C VAL A 706 -27.04 -25.24 42.60
N ALA A 707 -26.25 -24.48 43.35
CA ALA A 707 -25.56 -24.95 44.53
C ALA A 707 -26.55 -25.45 45.56
N GLY A 708 -26.25 -26.61 46.19
CA GLY A 708 -27.10 -27.26 47.16
C GLY A 708 -28.27 -28.04 46.57
N LEU A 709 -28.47 -28.07 45.26
CA LEU A 709 -29.44 -28.96 44.63
C LEU A 709 -28.84 -30.34 44.38
N ASP A 710 -29.69 -31.35 44.23
CA ASP A 710 -29.25 -32.63 43.64
C ASP A 710 -28.95 -32.43 42.14
N VAL A 711 -28.17 -33.35 41.55
CA VAL A 711 -27.69 -33.24 40.18
C VAL A 711 -28.82 -33.17 39.17
N ASP A 712 -29.91 -33.89 39.36
CA ASP A 712 -31.04 -33.93 38.44
C ASP A 712 -31.85 -32.63 38.49
N ALA A 713 -32.11 -32.12 39.71
CA ALA A 713 -32.77 -30.83 39.91
C ALA A 713 -31.90 -29.67 39.35
N ALA A 714 -30.59 -29.73 39.56
CA ALA A 714 -29.68 -28.79 38.98
C ALA A 714 -29.72 -28.81 37.46
N ARG A 715 -29.70 -30.00 36.84
CA ARG A 715 -29.79 -30.22 35.41
C ARG A 715 -31.09 -29.66 34.84
N GLN A 716 -32.23 -29.93 35.53
CA GLN A 716 -33.52 -29.43 35.10
C GLN A 716 -33.56 -27.88 35.15
N ARG A 717 -33.11 -27.28 36.25
CA ARG A 717 -33.09 -25.81 36.43
C ARG A 717 -32.25 -25.10 35.37
N LEU A 718 -31.13 -25.69 34.95
CA LEU A 718 -30.28 -25.13 33.87
C LEU A 718 -30.99 -25.26 32.50
N LYS A 719 -31.67 -26.38 32.22
CA LYS A 719 -32.43 -26.57 30.98
C LYS A 719 -33.63 -25.61 30.92
N ASP A 720 -34.36 -25.39 32.02
CA ASP A 720 -35.46 -24.43 32.09
C ASP A 720 -35.01 -23.00 31.87
N ALA A 721 -33.76 -22.68 32.20
CA ALA A 721 -33.12 -21.42 31.91
C ALA A 721 -32.58 -21.29 30.45
N GLY A 722 -32.78 -22.34 29.63
CA GLY A 722 -32.39 -22.36 28.22
C GLY A 722 -30.97 -22.81 27.92
N PHE A 723 -30.24 -23.33 28.89
CA PHE A 723 -28.87 -23.83 28.69
C PHE A 723 -28.85 -25.31 28.33
N GLN A 724 -27.82 -25.69 27.55
CA GLN A 724 -27.46 -27.10 27.39
C GLN A 724 -26.65 -27.55 28.63
N VAL A 725 -26.85 -28.76 29.08
CA VAL A 725 -26.13 -29.27 30.25
C VAL A 725 -25.23 -30.43 29.83
N ALA A 726 -23.95 -30.35 30.19
CA ALA A 726 -23.00 -31.42 29.92
C ALA A 726 -23.43 -32.75 30.56
N ASP A 727 -23.22 -33.86 29.87
CA ASP A 727 -23.59 -35.18 30.35
C ASP A 727 -22.82 -35.54 31.63
N GLN A 728 -21.56 -35.16 31.70
CA GLN A 728 -20.69 -35.43 32.85
C GLN A 728 -20.63 -34.23 33.80
N THR A 729 -20.61 -34.47 35.08
CA THR A 729 -20.32 -33.47 36.11
C THR A 729 -18.80 -33.32 36.28
N ASN A 730 -18.36 -32.15 36.74
CA ASN A 730 -16.95 -31.85 37.00
C ASN A 730 -16.73 -31.85 38.54
N SER A 731 -15.79 -32.68 39.02
CA SER A 731 -15.42 -32.73 40.43
C SER A 731 -14.43 -31.62 40.77
N VAL A 732 -14.73 -30.79 41.75
CA VAL A 732 -13.94 -29.65 42.19
C VAL A 732 -13.67 -29.68 43.70
N ASN A 733 -12.55 -29.06 44.10
CA ASN A 733 -12.23 -28.92 45.53
C ASN A 733 -13.26 -27.98 46.18
N SER A 734 -13.91 -28.53 47.23
CA SER A 734 -14.91 -27.77 47.99
C SER A 734 -15.04 -28.35 49.42
N SER A 735 -15.28 -27.51 50.38
CA SER A 735 -15.61 -27.93 51.77
C SER A 735 -17.02 -28.51 51.94
N ALA A 736 -17.85 -28.46 50.87
CA ALA A 736 -19.16 -29.13 50.88
C ALA A 736 -18.99 -30.66 50.88
N LYS A 737 -20.05 -31.38 51.20
CA LYS A 737 -20.04 -32.85 51.26
C LYS A 737 -19.67 -33.42 49.87
N TYR A 738 -18.98 -34.54 49.88
CA TYR A 738 -18.65 -35.26 48.64
C TYR A 738 -19.91 -35.56 47.81
N GLY A 739 -19.85 -35.19 46.48
CA GLY A 739 -20.97 -35.38 45.55
C GLY A 739 -22.02 -34.27 45.58
N GLU A 740 -21.96 -33.31 46.50
CA GLU A 740 -22.89 -32.18 46.55
C GLU A 740 -22.61 -31.22 45.40
N VAL A 741 -23.68 -30.70 44.75
CA VAL A 741 -23.57 -29.68 43.70
C VAL A 741 -23.14 -28.35 44.32
N VAL A 742 -22.00 -27.85 43.93
CA VAL A 742 -21.40 -26.61 44.44
C VAL A 742 -21.45 -25.45 43.49
N GLY A 743 -21.77 -25.70 42.22
CA GLY A 743 -21.87 -24.65 41.23
C GLY A 743 -21.92 -25.15 39.78
N THR A 744 -21.54 -24.27 38.85
CA THR A 744 -21.46 -24.52 37.41
C THR A 744 -20.19 -23.96 36.81
N SER A 745 -19.81 -24.52 35.68
CA SER A 745 -18.78 -23.93 34.80
C SER A 745 -19.31 -23.87 33.37
N PRO A 746 -19.43 -22.66 32.77
CA PRO A 746 -19.26 -21.34 33.37
C PRO A 746 -20.28 -21.03 34.45
N SER A 747 -19.97 -20.08 35.35
CA SER A 747 -20.85 -19.54 36.36
C SER A 747 -21.23 -18.09 36.08
N GLY A 748 -22.32 -17.59 36.68
CA GLY A 748 -22.73 -16.20 36.54
C GLY A 748 -23.32 -15.86 35.16
N GLN A 749 -22.58 -15.23 34.28
CA GLN A 749 -23.01 -14.90 32.90
C GLN A 749 -22.18 -15.68 31.89
N THR A 750 -22.83 -16.09 30.79
CA THR A 750 -22.23 -16.78 29.65
C THR A 750 -23.05 -16.53 28.37
N ILE A 751 -22.65 -17.13 27.26
CA ILE A 751 -23.40 -17.10 26.01
C ILE A 751 -24.75 -17.80 26.20
N PRO A 752 -25.89 -17.17 25.84
CA PRO A 752 -27.20 -17.82 25.89
C PRO A 752 -27.22 -19.17 25.16
N GLY A 753 -27.80 -20.22 25.77
CA GLY A 753 -27.90 -21.53 25.16
C GLY A 753 -26.60 -22.35 25.13
N SER A 754 -25.48 -21.81 25.67
CA SER A 754 -24.22 -22.55 25.75
C SER A 754 -24.29 -23.77 26.66
N ILE A 755 -23.29 -24.66 26.55
CA ILE A 755 -23.14 -25.82 27.39
C ILE A 755 -22.62 -25.42 28.78
N VAL A 756 -23.34 -25.79 29.82
CA VAL A 756 -22.98 -25.57 31.21
C VAL A 756 -22.72 -26.94 31.89
N THR A 757 -21.60 -27.04 32.57
CA THR A 757 -21.20 -28.24 33.31
C THR A 757 -21.50 -28.06 34.81
N ILE A 758 -22.18 -29.01 35.41
CA ILE A 758 -22.46 -29.03 36.87
C ILE A 758 -21.18 -29.39 37.60
N GLN A 759 -20.83 -28.62 38.63
CA GLN A 759 -19.68 -28.87 39.50
C GLN A 759 -20.14 -29.51 40.78
N ILE A 760 -19.49 -30.60 41.14
CA ILE A 760 -19.74 -31.35 42.40
C ILE A 760 -18.50 -31.31 43.30
N SER A 761 -18.72 -31.31 44.59
CA SER A 761 -17.65 -31.35 45.60
C SER A 761 -16.93 -32.70 45.61
N ASN A 762 -15.60 -32.67 45.70
CA ASN A 762 -14.78 -33.83 46.00
C ASN A 762 -14.49 -34.00 47.50
N GLY A 763 -15.07 -33.13 48.36
CA GLY A 763 -14.88 -33.13 49.80
C GLY A 763 -13.52 -32.63 50.29
N ILE A 764 -12.66 -32.14 49.37
CA ILE A 764 -11.35 -31.58 49.73
C ILE A 764 -11.47 -30.06 49.74
N PRO A 765 -11.17 -29.36 50.85
CA PRO A 765 -11.19 -27.90 50.89
C PRO A 765 -10.28 -27.28 49.79
N PRO A 766 -10.67 -26.14 49.20
CA PRO A 766 -9.79 -25.39 48.30
C PRO A 766 -8.48 -25.04 49.02
N ALA A 767 -7.36 -25.08 48.28
CA ALA A 767 -6.10 -24.56 48.79
C ALA A 767 -6.26 -23.07 49.15
N PRO A 768 -5.65 -22.60 50.27
CA PRO A 768 -5.69 -21.18 50.58
C PRO A 768 -5.13 -20.36 49.38
N PRO A 769 -5.69 -19.18 49.09
CA PRO A 769 -5.18 -18.36 48.06
C PRO A 769 -3.69 -18.04 48.28
N PRO A 770 -2.84 -18.03 47.30
CA PRO A 770 -1.45 -17.59 47.45
C PRO A 770 -1.47 -16.20 48.10
N PRO A 771 -0.50 -15.89 48.99
CA PRO A 771 -0.41 -14.54 49.57
C PRO A 771 -0.38 -13.50 48.47
N PRO A 772 -1.00 -12.33 48.66
CA PRO A 772 -0.94 -11.27 47.64
C PRO A 772 0.53 -10.95 47.36
N LEU A 773 0.88 -10.88 46.08
CA LEU A 773 2.20 -10.37 45.67
C LEU A 773 2.34 -8.97 46.27
N PRO A 774 3.53 -8.59 46.79
CA PRO A 774 3.75 -7.22 47.28
C PRO A 774 3.33 -6.22 46.17
N GLU A 775 2.59 -5.19 46.54
CA GLU A 775 2.09 -4.19 45.60
C GLU A 775 3.20 -3.36 44.93
N ASP A 776 4.45 -3.50 45.37
CA ASP A 776 5.63 -2.89 44.78
C ASP A 776 6.49 -3.94 44.07
N GLY A 777 6.49 -3.92 42.74
CA GLY A 777 7.35 -4.70 41.89
C GLY A 777 8.82 -4.26 41.92
N GLY A 778 9.34 -3.93 43.07
CA GLY A 778 10.76 -3.73 43.35
C GLY A 778 11.48 -5.09 43.51
N PRO A 779 12.75 -5.21 43.09
CA PRO A 779 13.54 -6.41 43.41
C PRO A 779 13.59 -6.61 44.91
N PRO A 780 13.56 -7.89 45.42
CA PRO A 780 13.60 -8.17 46.83
C PRO A 780 14.84 -7.49 47.46
N PRO A 781 14.71 -6.97 48.70
CA PRO A 781 15.83 -6.30 49.36
C PRO A 781 17.01 -7.30 49.47
N PRO A 782 18.24 -6.86 49.23
CA PRO A 782 19.42 -7.75 49.30
C PRO A 782 19.57 -8.31 50.73
N VAL A 783 19.75 -9.61 50.84
CA VAL A 783 19.91 -10.33 52.11
C VAL A 783 21.27 -10.14 52.76
N GLY A 784 22.19 -9.41 52.12
CA GLY A 784 23.53 -9.10 52.59
C GLY A 784 24.34 -8.43 51.46
N SER A 785 25.48 -7.92 51.80
CA SER A 785 26.44 -7.37 50.88
C SER A 785 27.82 -7.98 51.11
N GLN A 786 28.54 -8.29 50.06
CA GLN A 786 29.94 -8.69 50.10
C GLN A 786 30.81 -7.57 49.57
N VAL A 787 31.82 -7.18 50.32
CA VAL A 787 32.83 -6.22 49.89
C VAL A 787 33.95 -7.00 49.17
N VAL A 788 34.17 -6.61 47.95
CA VAL A 788 35.27 -7.15 47.11
C VAL A 788 36.35 -6.11 47.01
N GLU A 789 37.57 -6.43 47.52
CA GLU A 789 38.73 -5.58 47.44
C GLU A 789 39.59 -6.03 46.22
N ILE A 790 39.83 -5.12 45.32
CA ILE A 790 40.75 -5.34 44.18
C ILE A 790 41.95 -4.41 44.40
N PRO A 791 43.20 -4.94 44.43
CA PRO A 791 44.39 -4.10 44.66
C PRO A 791 44.46 -2.94 43.64
N GLY A 792 44.46 -1.70 44.14
CA GLY A 792 44.56 -0.48 43.33
C GLY A 792 43.21 0.19 42.95
N LEU A 793 42.08 -0.32 43.41
CA LEU A 793 40.77 0.31 43.26
C LEU A 793 40.05 0.42 44.60
N PRO A 794 39.15 1.41 44.81
CA PRO A 794 38.34 1.52 46.02
C PRO A 794 37.46 0.26 46.17
N PRO A 795 37.17 -0.16 47.42
CA PRO A 795 36.34 -1.36 47.69
C PRO A 795 34.93 -1.24 47.05
N ILE A 796 34.52 -2.30 46.34
CA ILE A 796 33.21 -2.35 45.69
C ILE A 796 32.29 -3.21 46.53
N THR A 797 31.14 -2.70 46.95
CA THR A 797 30.11 -3.46 47.68
C THR A 797 29.12 -4.07 46.69
N ILE A 798 29.05 -5.37 46.60
CA ILE A 798 28.12 -6.10 45.73
C ILE A 798 26.97 -6.64 46.60
N PRO A 799 25.69 -6.31 46.31
CA PRO A 799 24.56 -6.89 46.99
C PRO A 799 24.41 -8.37 46.65
N LEU A 800 24.22 -9.23 47.63
CA LEU A 800 23.96 -10.66 47.46
C LEU A 800 22.48 -10.92 47.31
N LEU A 801 22.06 -11.54 46.20
CA LEU A 801 20.68 -12.01 46.03
C LEU A 801 20.45 -13.29 46.81
N ALA A 802 19.28 -13.45 47.40
CA ALA A 802 18.90 -14.66 48.09
C ALA A 802 18.96 -15.87 47.14
N PRO A 803 19.43 -17.04 47.60
CA PRO A 803 19.39 -18.24 46.77
C PRO A 803 17.94 -18.61 46.45
N PRO A 804 17.66 -19.17 45.27
CA PRO A 804 16.32 -19.61 44.90
C PRO A 804 15.83 -20.68 45.91
N PRO A 805 14.53 -20.73 46.25
CA PRO A 805 14.00 -21.76 47.12
C PRO A 805 14.24 -23.17 46.54
N PRO A 806 14.47 -24.20 47.36
CA PRO A 806 14.67 -25.56 46.88
C PRO A 806 13.45 -26.04 46.11
N ALA A 807 13.69 -26.73 44.99
CA ALA A 807 12.63 -27.36 44.22
C ALA A 807 11.80 -28.33 45.10
N PRO A 808 10.48 -28.38 44.93
CA PRO A 808 9.66 -29.35 45.65
C PRO A 808 10.11 -30.78 45.29
N PRO A 809 10.05 -31.71 46.23
CA PRO A 809 10.44 -33.12 46.00
C PRO A 809 9.57 -33.76 44.92
N PRO A 810 10.08 -34.80 44.20
CA PRO A 810 9.46 -35.37 43.01
C PRO A 810 8.09 -36.01 43.24
#